data_c2598e9772e221ec0568d30a1e5c79e2
#
_entry.id   c2598e9772e221ec0568d30a1e5c79e2
#
_cell.length_a   1.000
_cell.length_b   1.000
_cell.length_c   1.000
_cell.angle_alpha   90.00
_cell.angle_beta   90.00
_cell.angle_gamma   90.00
#
_symmetry.space_group_name_H-M   'P 1'
#
loop_
_entity.id
_entity.type
_entity.pdbx_description
1 polymer ?
#
loop_
_entity_poly.entity_id
_entity_poly.type
_entity_poly.pdbx_seq_one_letter_code
_entity_poly.pdbx_strand_id
1 'polypeptide(L)'
;MADKYKNVRVPGPNDNIYKDECLYSFDNPESENGLYICMSTFRGVGKDHLERHCKNNPGKNVFLHIVRRRKPIPVDTNVEPTKITKLAIGIEGGFDVNQSNRFTFEEQYSIYIHPNVIIHYPDESNQLPEHVKKSADSIIAADSAFLKEERSLMNATWNGEIRRVTKHTQTLQQINNGRKIPPNGWKCEQCDLKENLWLNLTDGLILCGRKFFDGTGGNNHAAEHYYKTKYPLAVKLGTITAKGADVYSYDEDDMVEDPNLAIHLSHWGISMVKMEKSDRSMADLEIELNQKYGEASMIEEANSKLQPVYGPGYTGMRNLGNSCYMNSVMQVLFTLKDFQEKFYQPCDFYFDKAKDPANDFNAQTAKLAVGLLSGRYSKEHSRNNDVSLQAPSGIRPQMFRLLIGRNHPDFSTKLQQDAAEFLQYYIEQIHNHCKKDPTPNPLLDPSTCFQFELEERIYFPETNQVRYLTRNDSMFRLNVPISAARNMHEVLQYNKTKEDMEKQGKKLNDLPVVRPIIPLKEAISQWAAPEEINDYKLPQYGRTTTIRKTQKFLTFPDYLFIQLKKYTFNPDWTPRKIDVSMEVPDELDLNSLRATGLQPGEILITDDDEPTGQSSVSVNEVLLQQLVDMGFSMEGCKRALINTGNNDVEAAMNWVFEHQSDPDFDTPYQAPSKKARVEQIQTPPVDEESIGIVMSMGFSRAHAMRALSLTNNNVEAAVDWALNTPEDSSTLNALVESLSQSSSIQQTKQNYRDGPGKYRLMAFISHIGNHPSSGHYVAHILKDNRWVIFNDEVVAFSEHPPKDLAYLYLYKRETV
;
A
#
# COMPACT_ATOMS: atom_id res chain seq x y z
N MET A 1 -6.12 -50.93 1.50
CA MET A 1 -6.82 -49.64 1.42
C MET A 1 -6.36 -48.66 2.53
N ALA A 2 -6.05 -49.14 3.73
CA ALA A 2 -5.62 -48.25 4.86
C ALA A 2 -4.36 -47.42 4.56
N ASP A 3 -3.45 -47.90 3.74
CA ASP A 3 -2.15 -47.24 3.47
C ASP A 3 -2.27 -45.94 2.64
N LYS A 4 -3.36 -45.79 1.86
CA LYS A 4 -3.59 -44.60 1.03
C LYS A 4 -3.91 -43.34 1.85
N TYR A 5 -4.46 -43.48 3.05
CA TYR A 5 -4.91 -42.39 3.90
C TYR A 5 -3.97 -42.11 5.09
N LYS A 6 -2.81 -42.81 5.15
CA LYS A 6 -1.88 -42.75 6.30
C LYS A 6 -1.43 -41.31 6.66
N ASN A 7 -1.29 -40.47 5.65
CA ASN A 7 -0.79 -39.10 5.84
C ASN A 7 -1.89 -38.03 5.96
N VAL A 8 -3.18 -38.45 5.96
CA VAL A 8 -4.29 -37.53 6.21
C VAL A 8 -4.32 -37.16 7.71
N ARG A 9 -4.41 -35.88 8.01
CA ARG A 9 -4.52 -35.38 9.38
C ARG A 9 -5.71 -34.43 9.53
N VAL A 10 -6.22 -34.28 10.75
CA VAL A 10 -7.25 -33.30 11.09
C VAL A 10 -6.54 -31.97 11.36
N PRO A 11 -7.00 -30.84 10.79
CA PRO A 11 -6.38 -29.54 11.06
C PRO A 11 -6.56 -29.13 12.53
N GLY A 12 -5.49 -28.64 13.13
CA GLY A 12 -5.49 -28.04 14.46
C GLY A 12 -5.83 -26.55 14.42
N PRO A 13 -5.99 -25.89 15.59
CA PRO A 13 -6.35 -24.46 15.67
C PRO A 13 -5.35 -23.52 14.98
N ASN A 14 -4.07 -23.90 14.98
CA ASN A 14 -2.98 -23.10 14.44
C ASN A 14 -2.68 -23.41 12.95
N ASP A 15 -3.34 -24.39 12.37
CA ASP A 15 -3.14 -24.70 10.96
C ASP A 15 -3.77 -23.64 10.05
N ASN A 16 -3.01 -23.20 9.05
CA ASN A 16 -3.49 -22.33 7.99
C ASN A 16 -4.07 -23.16 6.85
N ILE A 17 -5.36 -22.94 6.56
CA ILE A 17 -6.07 -23.67 5.50
C ILE A 17 -6.24 -22.75 4.29
N TYR A 18 -5.53 -23.05 3.20
CA TYR A 18 -5.57 -22.26 1.96
C TYR A 18 -6.66 -22.83 1.05
N LYS A 19 -7.93 -22.49 1.30
CA LYS A 19 -9.08 -23.00 0.54
C LYS A 19 -9.71 -21.99 -0.42
N ASP A 20 -9.14 -20.78 -0.52
CA ASP A 20 -9.68 -19.73 -1.37
C ASP A 20 -8.95 -19.60 -2.71
N GLU A 21 -7.68 -20.01 -2.79
CA GLU A 21 -6.81 -19.76 -3.93
C GLU A 21 -5.71 -20.84 -4.04
N CYS A 22 -5.37 -21.24 -5.28
CA CYS A 22 -4.26 -22.16 -5.54
C CYS A 22 -2.91 -21.53 -5.19
N LEU A 23 -1.95 -22.34 -4.71
CA LEU A 23 -0.58 -21.90 -4.42
C LEU A 23 0.17 -21.35 -5.64
N TYR A 24 -0.08 -21.92 -6.84
CA TYR A 24 0.69 -21.71 -8.06
C TYR A 24 -0.08 -21.01 -9.18
N SER A 25 -1.41 -20.87 -9.04
CA SER A 25 -2.31 -20.27 -10.00
C SER A 25 -3.42 -19.50 -9.30
N PHE A 26 -4.28 -18.80 -10.04
CA PHE A 26 -5.46 -18.13 -9.50
C PHE A 26 -6.73 -18.98 -9.55
N ASP A 27 -6.57 -20.30 -9.72
CA ASP A 27 -7.70 -21.22 -9.58
C ASP A 27 -8.21 -21.20 -8.14
N ASN A 28 -9.52 -21.21 -8.00
CA ASN A 28 -10.26 -21.13 -6.76
C ASN A 28 -11.48 -22.08 -6.81
N PRO A 29 -12.28 -22.21 -5.75
CA PRO A 29 -13.45 -23.08 -5.79
C PRO A 29 -14.48 -22.77 -6.89
N GLU A 30 -14.56 -21.51 -7.38
CA GLU A 30 -15.46 -21.11 -8.48
C GLU A 30 -14.89 -21.41 -9.88
N SER A 31 -13.60 -21.74 -9.98
CA SER A 31 -12.95 -22.12 -11.24
C SER A 31 -13.60 -23.36 -11.85
N GLU A 32 -13.45 -23.56 -13.14
CA GLU A 32 -14.06 -24.67 -13.90
C GLU A 32 -13.80 -26.03 -13.24
N ASN A 33 -12.55 -26.29 -12.82
CA ASN A 33 -12.13 -27.52 -12.17
C ASN A 33 -12.15 -27.44 -10.63
N GLY A 34 -12.68 -26.36 -10.01
CA GLY A 34 -12.64 -26.18 -8.57
C GLY A 34 -11.22 -26.08 -7.98
N LEU A 35 -11.07 -26.35 -6.69
CA LEU A 35 -9.82 -26.31 -5.95
C LEU A 35 -9.61 -27.59 -5.14
N TYR A 36 -8.40 -28.11 -5.11
CA TYR A 36 -8.00 -29.32 -4.40
C TYR A 36 -7.20 -28.94 -3.15
N ILE A 37 -7.73 -29.22 -1.96
CA ILE A 37 -7.06 -28.93 -0.68
C ILE A 37 -6.36 -30.19 -0.19
N CYS A 38 -5.04 -30.18 -0.14
CA CYS A 38 -4.28 -31.31 0.38
C CYS A 38 -4.62 -31.59 1.85
N MET A 39 -5.14 -32.77 2.17
CA MET A 39 -5.59 -33.13 3.52
C MET A 39 -4.45 -33.41 4.52
N SER A 40 -3.20 -33.23 4.08
CA SER A 40 -2.02 -33.34 4.93
C SER A 40 -1.36 -32.01 5.19
N THR A 41 -1.34 -31.09 4.20
CA THR A 41 -0.66 -29.78 4.27
C THR A 41 -1.63 -28.62 4.37
N PHE A 42 -2.93 -28.84 4.12
CA PHE A 42 -4.02 -27.84 4.06
C PHE A 42 -3.82 -26.75 3.01
N ARG A 43 -3.00 -27.04 1.99
CA ARG A 43 -2.69 -26.13 0.89
C ARG A 43 -3.61 -26.38 -0.29
N GLY A 44 -4.15 -25.29 -0.86
CA GLY A 44 -4.99 -25.30 -2.05
C GLY A 44 -4.18 -25.44 -3.33
N VAL A 45 -4.57 -26.33 -4.21
CA VAL A 45 -3.86 -26.63 -5.48
C VAL A 45 -4.87 -26.73 -6.63
N GLY A 46 -4.63 -26.04 -7.72
CA GLY A 46 -5.38 -26.20 -8.97
C GLY A 46 -5.07 -27.54 -9.66
N LYS A 47 -5.97 -28.01 -10.53
CA LYS A 47 -5.85 -29.30 -11.20
C LYS A 47 -4.50 -29.49 -11.90
N ASP A 48 -4.02 -28.47 -12.62
CA ASP A 48 -2.78 -28.53 -13.41
C ASP A 48 -1.51 -28.60 -12.56
N HIS A 49 -1.62 -28.31 -11.27
CA HIS A 49 -0.50 -28.30 -10.33
C HIS A 49 -0.50 -29.47 -9.32
N LEU A 50 -1.47 -30.40 -9.43
CA LEU A 50 -1.54 -31.56 -8.52
C LEU A 50 -0.30 -32.43 -8.59
N GLU A 51 0.21 -32.74 -9.80
CA GLU A 51 1.41 -33.54 -10.00
C GLU A 51 2.64 -32.87 -9.35
N ARG A 52 2.83 -31.54 -9.56
CA ARG A 52 3.88 -30.75 -8.90
C ARG A 52 3.78 -30.85 -7.38
N HIS A 53 2.57 -30.66 -6.84
CA HIS A 53 2.36 -30.74 -5.39
C HIS A 53 2.72 -32.12 -4.83
N CYS A 54 2.29 -33.21 -5.49
CA CYS A 54 2.59 -34.58 -5.09
C CYS A 54 4.08 -34.90 -5.18
N LYS A 55 4.78 -34.41 -6.22
CA LYS A 55 6.23 -34.53 -6.39
C LYS A 55 6.99 -33.84 -5.24
N ASN A 56 6.59 -32.61 -4.88
CA ASN A 56 7.22 -31.84 -3.81
C ASN A 56 6.81 -32.32 -2.41
N ASN A 57 5.75 -33.13 -2.29
CA ASN A 57 5.23 -33.66 -1.03
C ASN A 57 4.96 -35.17 -1.15
N PRO A 58 5.99 -36.02 -1.18
CA PRO A 58 5.83 -37.46 -1.37
C PRO A 58 4.87 -38.08 -0.37
N GLY A 59 3.95 -38.92 -0.85
CA GLY A 59 2.95 -39.60 -0.03
C GLY A 59 1.75 -38.75 0.42
N LYS A 60 1.68 -37.47 0.06
CA LYS A 60 0.57 -36.55 0.41
C LYS A 60 -0.33 -36.34 -0.82
N ASN A 61 -1.03 -37.38 -1.23
CA ASN A 61 -1.78 -37.46 -2.49
C ASN A 61 -3.31 -37.49 -2.30
N VAL A 62 -3.81 -37.19 -1.09
CA VAL A 62 -5.24 -37.13 -0.77
C VAL A 62 -5.67 -35.68 -0.62
N PHE A 63 -6.74 -35.29 -1.33
CA PHE A 63 -7.24 -33.94 -1.39
C PHE A 63 -8.74 -33.90 -1.13
N LEU A 64 -9.20 -32.86 -0.44
CA LEU A 64 -10.60 -32.42 -0.45
C LEU A 64 -10.77 -31.51 -1.67
N HIS A 65 -11.54 -31.94 -2.63
CA HIS A 65 -11.89 -31.17 -3.83
C HIS A 65 -13.16 -30.37 -3.57
N ILE A 66 -13.09 -29.06 -3.76
CA ILE A 66 -14.17 -28.10 -3.54
C ILE A 66 -14.55 -27.46 -4.85
N VAL A 67 -15.82 -27.56 -5.22
CA VAL A 67 -16.40 -26.87 -6.38
C VAL A 67 -17.55 -26.03 -5.92
N ARG A 68 -17.51 -24.73 -6.25
CA ARG A 68 -18.54 -23.75 -5.91
C ARG A 68 -19.20 -23.24 -7.19
N ARG A 69 -20.52 -23.31 -7.25
CA ARG A 69 -21.31 -22.85 -8.39
C ARG A 69 -22.33 -21.79 -7.95
N ARG A 70 -22.51 -20.78 -8.78
CA ARG A 70 -23.53 -19.75 -8.55
C ARG A 70 -24.89 -20.28 -9.00
N LYS A 71 -25.90 -20.14 -8.14
CA LYS A 71 -27.31 -20.41 -8.48
C LYS A 71 -28.09 -19.10 -8.44
N PRO A 72 -28.89 -18.78 -9.48
CA PRO A 72 -29.73 -17.58 -9.46
C PRO A 72 -30.80 -17.72 -8.39
N ILE A 73 -31.03 -16.62 -7.67
CA ILE A 73 -32.24 -16.50 -6.83
C ILE A 73 -33.36 -16.00 -7.76
N PRO A 74 -34.55 -16.60 -7.76
CA PRO A 74 -35.69 -16.10 -8.52
C PRO A 74 -35.97 -14.65 -8.12
N VAL A 75 -35.81 -13.70 -9.05
CA VAL A 75 -36.11 -12.28 -8.82
C VAL A 75 -37.57 -12.04 -9.14
N ASP A 76 -38.30 -11.37 -8.23
CA ASP A 76 -39.61 -10.80 -8.55
C ASP A 76 -39.50 -9.80 -9.70
N THR A 77 -40.20 -10.03 -10.78
CA THR A 77 -40.05 -9.39 -12.11
C THR A 77 -40.52 -7.94 -12.19
N ASN A 78 -40.72 -7.25 -11.07
CA ASN A 78 -41.30 -5.89 -11.06
C ASN A 78 -40.34 -4.75 -10.75
N VAL A 79 -39.03 -4.96 -10.82
CA VAL A 79 -38.05 -3.87 -10.61
C VAL A 79 -37.23 -3.63 -11.88
N GLU A 80 -37.37 -2.42 -12.45
CA GLU A 80 -36.57 -2.01 -13.62
C GLU A 80 -35.06 -2.10 -13.30
N PRO A 81 -34.22 -2.60 -14.27
CA PRO A 81 -32.77 -2.69 -14.04
C PRO A 81 -32.16 -1.28 -14.07
N THR A 82 -31.91 -0.71 -12.91
CA THR A 82 -31.11 0.49 -12.77
C THR A 82 -29.67 0.22 -13.19
N LYS A 83 -29.12 1.08 -14.03
CA LYS A 83 -27.71 1.06 -14.45
C LYS A 83 -26.79 1.10 -13.23
N ILE A 84 -25.95 0.10 -13.12
CA ILE A 84 -25.11 -0.16 -11.96
C ILE A 84 -23.83 0.64 -12.07
N THR A 85 -23.63 1.60 -11.20
CA THR A 85 -22.32 2.25 -10.97
C THR A 85 -21.75 1.64 -9.69
N LYS A 86 -20.60 0.98 -9.81
CA LYS A 86 -20.07 0.12 -8.75
C LYS A 86 -18.73 0.64 -8.25
N LEU A 87 -18.78 1.56 -7.33
CA LEU A 87 -17.63 1.81 -6.47
C LEU A 87 -18.09 1.85 -5.03
N ALA A 88 -17.68 0.87 -4.25
CA ALA A 88 -17.74 0.94 -2.79
C ALA A 88 -16.32 0.75 -2.26
N ILE A 89 -15.83 1.77 -1.58
CA ILE A 89 -14.53 1.77 -0.96
C ILE A 89 -14.54 0.76 0.19
N GLY A 90 -13.50 -0.08 0.25
CA GLY A 90 -13.29 -1.04 1.33
C GLY A 90 -14.10 -2.35 1.24
N ILE A 91 -14.89 -2.53 0.18
CA ILE A 91 -15.63 -3.79 -0.06
C ILE A 91 -15.10 -4.46 -1.31
N GLU A 92 -14.78 -5.73 -1.18
CA GLU A 92 -14.29 -6.53 -2.29
C GLU A 92 -15.35 -6.64 -3.41
N GLY A 93 -14.95 -6.31 -4.64
CA GLY A 93 -15.82 -6.33 -5.82
C GLY A 93 -16.82 -5.18 -5.90
N GLY A 94 -16.69 -4.14 -5.07
CA GLY A 94 -17.61 -3.02 -4.99
C GLY A 94 -18.91 -3.34 -4.23
N PHE A 95 -19.77 -2.33 -4.01
CA PHE A 95 -21.05 -2.49 -3.33
C PHE A 95 -22.19 -2.27 -4.31
N ASP A 96 -23.07 -3.27 -4.45
CA ASP A 96 -24.32 -3.17 -5.19
C ASP A 96 -25.47 -3.64 -4.29
N VAL A 97 -26.31 -2.70 -3.86
CA VAL A 97 -27.48 -2.97 -3.03
C VAL A 97 -28.40 -4.03 -3.65
N ASN A 98 -28.38 -4.16 -4.99
CA ASN A 98 -29.24 -5.08 -5.74
C ASN A 98 -28.55 -6.41 -6.10
N GLN A 99 -27.21 -6.51 -5.96
CA GLN A 99 -26.45 -7.72 -6.34
C GLN A 99 -26.29 -8.73 -5.22
N SER A 100 -26.30 -8.34 -3.95
CA SER A 100 -26.20 -9.27 -2.81
C SER A 100 -27.30 -10.35 -2.81
N ASN A 101 -28.37 -10.16 -3.59
CA ASN A 101 -29.52 -11.04 -3.62
C ASN A 101 -29.72 -11.78 -4.95
N ARG A 102 -28.79 -11.73 -5.91
CA ARG A 102 -29.03 -12.32 -7.24
C ARG A 102 -28.65 -13.78 -7.36
N PHE A 103 -27.77 -14.29 -6.51
CA PHE A 103 -27.34 -15.69 -6.54
C PHE A 103 -26.94 -16.18 -5.15
N THR A 104 -27.14 -17.49 -4.95
CA THR A 104 -26.57 -18.25 -3.83
C THR A 104 -25.44 -19.13 -4.37
N PHE A 105 -24.55 -19.56 -3.48
CA PHE A 105 -23.53 -20.53 -3.82
C PHE A 105 -24.00 -21.94 -3.45
N GLU A 106 -23.81 -22.90 -4.38
CA GLU A 106 -23.87 -24.32 -4.12
C GLU A 106 -22.46 -24.88 -4.10
N GLU A 107 -22.09 -25.51 -3.00
CA GLU A 107 -20.78 -26.15 -2.84
C GLU A 107 -20.91 -27.66 -2.98
N GLN A 108 -20.03 -28.24 -3.77
CA GLN A 108 -19.92 -29.68 -3.96
C GLN A 108 -18.54 -30.13 -3.50
N TYR A 109 -18.51 -31.22 -2.74
CA TYR A 109 -17.30 -31.75 -2.18
C TYR A 109 -17.04 -33.16 -2.67
N SER A 110 -15.75 -33.50 -2.87
CA SER A 110 -15.33 -34.89 -3.10
C SER A 110 -13.94 -35.14 -2.53
N ILE A 111 -13.63 -36.36 -2.15
CA ILE A 111 -12.28 -36.75 -1.79
C ILE A 111 -11.59 -37.27 -3.05
N TYR A 112 -10.55 -36.55 -3.44
CA TYR A 112 -9.73 -36.88 -4.60
C TYR A 112 -8.41 -37.52 -4.18
N ILE A 113 -8.12 -38.70 -4.67
CA ILE A 113 -6.84 -39.39 -4.47
C ILE A 113 -6.11 -39.43 -5.80
N HIS A 114 -5.04 -38.66 -5.86
CA HIS A 114 -4.21 -38.60 -7.08
C HIS A 114 -3.61 -39.98 -7.41
N PRO A 115 -3.62 -40.44 -8.70
CA PRO A 115 -3.95 -39.62 -9.86
C PRO A 115 -5.43 -39.59 -10.28
N ASN A 116 -6.28 -40.58 -9.94
CA ASN A 116 -7.59 -40.69 -10.62
C ASN A 116 -8.76 -41.25 -9.78
N VAL A 117 -8.69 -41.25 -8.47
CA VAL A 117 -9.79 -41.78 -7.63
C VAL A 117 -10.60 -40.62 -7.06
N ILE A 118 -11.91 -40.60 -7.30
CA ILE A 118 -12.87 -39.64 -6.80
C ILE A 118 -13.91 -40.36 -5.95
N ILE A 119 -14.23 -39.82 -4.77
CA ILE A 119 -15.27 -40.32 -3.86
C ILE A 119 -16.13 -39.12 -3.47
N HIS A 120 -17.40 -39.12 -3.84
CA HIS A 120 -18.31 -38.00 -3.55
C HIS A 120 -18.56 -37.85 -2.03
N TYR A 121 -18.52 -36.65 -1.54
CA TYR A 121 -18.66 -36.35 -0.11
C TYR A 121 -19.83 -35.39 0.12
N PRO A 122 -20.76 -35.61 1.06
CA PRO A 122 -20.77 -36.73 2.03
C PRO A 122 -21.37 -38.06 1.53
N ASP A 123 -21.93 -38.12 0.32
CA ASP A 123 -22.83 -39.21 -0.15
C ASP A 123 -22.17 -40.60 -0.08
N GLU A 124 -20.92 -40.71 -0.53
CA GLU A 124 -20.16 -41.97 -0.56
C GLU A 124 -19.22 -42.11 0.67
N SER A 125 -19.43 -41.33 1.72
CA SER A 125 -18.55 -41.27 2.91
C SER A 125 -18.36 -42.60 3.62
N ASN A 126 -19.29 -43.57 3.47
CA ASN A 126 -19.16 -44.92 4.06
C ASN A 126 -17.91 -45.68 3.61
N GLN A 127 -17.34 -45.35 2.46
CA GLN A 127 -16.11 -45.92 1.94
C GLN A 127 -14.83 -45.34 2.56
N LEU A 128 -14.96 -44.26 3.38
CA LEU A 128 -13.84 -43.52 3.93
C LEU A 128 -13.58 -43.84 5.41
N PRO A 129 -12.30 -43.91 5.82
CA PRO A 129 -11.95 -44.00 7.23
C PRO A 129 -12.44 -42.80 8.04
N GLU A 130 -12.76 -43.02 9.31
CA GLU A 130 -13.34 -41.97 10.17
C GLU A 130 -12.44 -40.72 10.33
N HIS A 131 -11.13 -40.92 10.38
CA HIS A 131 -10.20 -39.77 10.47
C HIS A 131 -10.18 -38.90 9.20
N VAL A 132 -10.48 -39.47 8.03
CA VAL A 132 -10.59 -38.76 6.75
C VAL A 132 -11.87 -37.91 6.74
N LYS A 133 -12.99 -38.46 7.21
CA LYS A 133 -14.26 -37.72 7.35
C LYS A 133 -14.10 -36.55 8.29
N LYS A 134 -13.52 -36.77 9.49
CA LYS A 134 -13.24 -35.70 10.46
C LYS A 134 -12.33 -34.62 9.87
N SER A 135 -11.33 -35.01 9.09
CA SER A 135 -10.46 -34.05 8.39
C SER A 135 -11.24 -33.22 7.38
N ALA A 136 -12.07 -33.85 6.54
CA ALA A 136 -12.90 -33.17 5.54
C ALA A 136 -13.85 -32.16 6.21
N ASP A 137 -14.62 -32.59 7.21
CA ASP A 137 -15.55 -31.72 7.95
C ASP A 137 -14.83 -30.55 8.61
N SER A 138 -13.67 -30.81 9.22
CA SER A 138 -12.86 -29.75 9.85
C SER A 138 -12.32 -28.74 8.84
N ILE A 139 -11.90 -29.17 7.64
CA ILE A 139 -11.43 -28.27 6.58
C ILE A 139 -12.62 -27.44 6.03
N ILE A 140 -13.78 -28.04 5.86
CA ILE A 140 -14.98 -27.35 5.37
C ILE A 140 -15.40 -26.28 6.37
N ALA A 141 -15.50 -26.64 7.66
CA ALA A 141 -15.96 -25.75 8.72
C ALA A 141 -14.97 -24.65 9.10
N ALA A 142 -13.67 -24.88 8.94
CA ALA A 142 -12.65 -23.95 9.36
C ALA A 142 -12.62 -22.68 8.50
N ASP A 143 -12.26 -21.54 9.11
CA ASP A 143 -11.91 -20.30 8.38
C ASP A 143 -10.68 -20.52 7.51
N SER A 144 -10.66 -19.90 6.34
CA SER A 144 -9.47 -19.91 5.49
C SER A 144 -8.32 -19.14 6.13
N ALA A 145 -7.09 -19.42 5.67
CA ALA A 145 -5.90 -18.68 6.09
C ALA A 145 -6.06 -17.17 5.85
N PHE A 146 -6.66 -16.81 4.72
CA PHE A 146 -6.97 -15.43 4.37
C PHE A 146 -7.91 -14.77 5.39
N LEU A 147 -9.04 -15.40 5.71
CA LEU A 147 -10.00 -14.86 6.69
C LEU A 147 -9.41 -14.76 8.10
N LYS A 148 -8.57 -15.73 8.51
CA LYS A 148 -7.88 -15.67 9.81
C LYS A 148 -6.93 -14.48 9.89
N GLU A 149 -6.09 -14.29 8.87
CA GLU A 149 -5.13 -13.19 8.82
C GLU A 149 -5.86 -11.84 8.72
N GLU A 150 -6.91 -11.76 7.91
CA GLU A 150 -7.77 -10.57 7.80
C GLU A 150 -8.39 -10.19 9.15
N ARG A 151 -8.95 -11.15 9.89
CA ARG A 151 -9.49 -10.90 11.24
C ARG A 151 -8.41 -10.48 12.23
N SER A 152 -7.22 -11.06 12.14
CA SER A 152 -6.07 -10.66 12.99
C SER A 152 -5.66 -9.20 12.72
N LEU A 153 -5.55 -8.81 11.46
CA LEU A 153 -5.23 -7.45 11.06
C LEU A 153 -6.33 -6.46 11.46
N MET A 154 -7.61 -6.87 11.37
CA MET A 154 -8.73 -6.03 11.81
C MET A 154 -8.76 -5.79 13.31
N ASN A 155 -8.29 -6.74 14.11
CA ASN A 155 -8.17 -6.57 15.56
C ASN A 155 -6.98 -5.67 15.94
N ALA A 156 -6.02 -5.49 15.02
CA ALA A 156 -4.81 -4.71 15.25
C ALA A 156 -4.87 -3.30 14.62
N THR A 157 -5.74 -3.07 13.63
CA THR A 157 -5.81 -1.79 12.90
C THR A 157 -7.21 -1.22 12.90
N TRP A 158 -7.30 -0.02 13.41
CA TRP A 158 -8.52 0.78 13.38
C TRP A 158 -8.70 1.48 12.04
N ASN A 159 -9.97 1.74 11.64
CA ASN A 159 -10.34 2.28 10.32
C ASN A 159 -9.69 3.64 10.06
N GLY A 160 -8.98 3.75 8.98
CA GLY A 160 -8.04 4.83 8.65
C GLY A 160 -8.58 6.08 7.99
N GLU A 161 -9.80 6.49 8.23
CA GLU A 161 -10.06 7.93 8.26
C GLU A 161 -9.64 8.39 9.67
N ILE A 162 -8.70 9.33 9.75
CA ILE A 162 -8.38 10.00 11.03
C ILE A 162 -9.60 10.86 11.35
N ARG A 163 -10.66 10.22 11.78
CA ARG A 163 -11.83 10.92 12.32
C ARG A 163 -11.47 11.32 13.74
N ARG A 164 -11.69 12.57 14.06
CA ARG A 164 -11.51 13.03 15.43
C ARG A 164 -12.52 12.35 16.34
N VAL A 165 -12.06 11.90 17.51
CA VAL A 165 -12.97 11.41 18.54
C VAL A 165 -13.89 12.56 18.95
N THR A 166 -15.19 12.35 18.87
CA THR A 166 -16.14 13.39 19.24
C THR A 166 -16.04 13.75 20.73
N LYS A 167 -16.13 15.03 21.04
CA LYS A 167 -16.21 15.54 22.42
C LYS A 167 -17.43 15.02 23.17
N HIS A 168 -18.42 14.49 22.48
CA HIS A 168 -19.68 14.01 23.04
C HIS A 168 -19.64 12.55 23.47
N THR A 169 -18.57 11.79 23.19
CA THR A 169 -18.47 10.35 23.51
C THR A 169 -18.85 10.00 24.94
N GLN A 170 -18.43 10.79 25.93
CA GLN A 170 -18.70 10.54 27.35
C GLN A 170 -19.87 11.37 27.91
N THR A 171 -20.31 12.39 27.19
CA THR A 171 -21.30 13.37 27.70
C THR A 171 -22.65 13.26 27.01
N LEU A 172 -22.77 12.39 26.00
CA LEU A 172 -24.02 12.21 25.26
C LEU A 172 -25.14 11.70 26.19
N GLN A 173 -26.18 12.51 26.36
CA GLN A 173 -27.38 12.12 27.09
C GLN A 173 -28.37 11.47 26.13
N GLN A 174 -28.78 10.25 26.41
CA GLN A 174 -29.79 9.54 25.61
C GLN A 174 -31.13 9.53 26.36
N ILE A 175 -32.18 9.94 25.67
CA ILE A 175 -33.52 10.03 26.25
C ILE A 175 -34.13 8.64 26.32
N ASN A 176 -34.56 8.24 27.54
CA ASN A 176 -35.26 6.98 27.73
C ASN A 176 -36.76 7.14 27.44
N ASN A 177 -37.12 7.21 26.16
CA ASN A 177 -38.49 7.33 25.67
C ASN A 177 -39.13 5.97 25.32
N GLY A 178 -38.50 4.86 25.67
CA GLY A 178 -38.97 3.48 25.40
C GLY A 178 -38.88 3.05 23.93
N ARG A 179 -38.29 3.89 23.06
CA ARG A 179 -38.17 3.62 21.63
C ARG A 179 -37.16 2.50 21.39
N LYS A 180 -37.50 1.57 20.49
CA LYS A 180 -36.53 0.58 19.94
C LYS A 180 -36.58 0.61 18.44
N ILE A 181 -35.42 0.61 17.85
CA ILE A 181 -35.23 0.72 16.40
C ILE A 181 -35.15 -0.70 15.82
N PRO A 182 -36.02 -1.05 14.85
CA PRO A 182 -35.95 -2.35 14.19
C PRO A 182 -34.68 -2.48 13.35
N PRO A 183 -34.19 -3.70 13.04
CA PRO A 183 -32.96 -3.92 12.31
C PRO A 183 -33.03 -3.53 10.82
N ASN A 184 -34.23 -3.35 10.27
CA ASN A 184 -34.46 -2.97 8.87
C ASN A 184 -35.81 -2.28 8.69
N GLY A 185 -36.12 -1.83 7.45
CA GLY A 185 -37.43 -1.23 7.12
C GLY A 185 -37.55 0.23 7.56
N TRP A 186 -36.47 0.95 7.70
CA TRP A 186 -36.45 2.33 8.14
C TRP A 186 -37.00 3.29 7.07
N LYS A 187 -37.60 4.37 7.53
CA LYS A 187 -37.99 5.51 6.73
C LYS A 187 -37.83 6.79 7.53
N CYS A 188 -37.69 7.92 6.82
CA CYS A 188 -37.68 9.24 7.46
C CYS A 188 -39.03 9.51 8.13
N GLU A 189 -39.01 9.98 9.37
CA GLU A 189 -40.23 10.21 10.15
C GLU A 189 -40.99 11.51 9.74
N GLN A 190 -40.32 12.37 8.95
CA GLN A 190 -40.88 13.61 8.42
C GLN A 190 -41.23 13.55 6.92
N CYS A 191 -40.75 12.51 6.20
CA CYS A 191 -41.09 12.27 4.79
C CYS A 191 -40.97 10.76 4.49
N ASP A 192 -41.33 10.35 3.24
CA ASP A 192 -41.36 8.92 2.87
C ASP A 192 -40.01 8.38 2.34
N LEU A 193 -38.90 9.14 2.46
CA LEU A 193 -37.57 8.68 2.03
C LEU A 193 -37.12 7.47 2.87
N LYS A 194 -36.59 6.47 2.16
CA LYS A 194 -36.03 5.23 2.72
C LYS A 194 -34.55 5.11 2.59
N GLU A 195 -33.89 6.05 1.92
CA GLU A 195 -32.44 6.10 1.69
C GLU A 195 -31.83 7.31 2.39
N ASN A 196 -30.51 7.27 2.63
CA ASN A 196 -29.76 8.32 3.32
C ASN A 196 -30.38 8.70 4.67
N LEU A 197 -30.62 7.68 5.50
CA LEU A 197 -31.29 7.83 6.80
C LEU A 197 -30.30 7.91 7.96
N TRP A 198 -30.52 8.86 8.84
CA TRP A 198 -29.69 9.14 10.00
C TRP A 198 -30.52 8.97 11.28
N LEU A 199 -30.00 8.21 12.24
CA LEU A 199 -30.56 8.04 13.57
C LEU A 199 -29.90 9.05 14.50
N ASN A 200 -30.67 9.95 15.07
CA ASN A 200 -30.17 10.81 16.14
C ASN A 200 -29.93 9.98 17.42
N LEU A 201 -28.71 10.03 17.94
CA LEU A 201 -28.28 9.20 19.07
C LEU A 201 -28.87 9.67 20.41
N THR A 202 -29.38 10.91 20.52
CA THR A 202 -29.97 11.47 21.73
C THR A 202 -31.44 11.04 21.92
N ASP A 203 -32.31 11.13 20.90
CA ASP A 203 -33.75 10.89 21.02
C ASP A 203 -34.27 9.73 20.16
N GLY A 204 -33.41 9.13 19.31
CA GLY A 204 -33.78 7.97 18.51
C GLY A 204 -34.66 8.28 17.29
N LEU A 205 -34.75 9.53 16.84
CA LEU A 205 -35.48 9.88 15.63
C LEU A 205 -34.72 9.49 14.38
N ILE A 206 -35.43 8.88 13.42
CA ILE A 206 -34.88 8.53 12.09
C ILE A 206 -35.27 9.60 11.09
N LEU A 207 -34.28 10.30 10.56
CA LEU A 207 -34.50 11.46 9.68
C LEU A 207 -33.57 11.35 8.45
N CYS A 208 -34.01 11.91 7.31
CA CYS A 208 -33.18 11.91 6.11
C CYS A 208 -32.07 12.96 6.19
N GLY A 209 -30.93 12.66 5.59
CA GLY A 209 -29.73 13.51 5.54
C GLY A 209 -29.91 14.79 4.72
N ARG A 210 -28.77 15.43 4.46
CA ARG A 210 -28.75 16.69 3.67
C ARG A 210 -29.22 16.46 2.23
N LYS A 211 -29.86 17.48 1.67
CA LYS A 211 -30.17 17.55 0.26
C LYS A 211 -28.93 17.99 -0.48
N PHE A 212 -28.54 17.24 -1.50
CA PHE A 212 -27.42 17.60 -2.35
C PHE A 212 -27.81 18.68 -3.37
N PHE A 213 -26.84 19.36 -3.91
CA PHE A 213 -27.02 20.45 -4.87
C PHE A 213 -27.69 20.00 -6.18
N ASP A 214 -27.59 18.71 -6.54
CA ASP A 214 -28.25 18.08 -7.70
C ASP A 214 -29.71 17.69 -7.43
N GLY A 215 -30.21 17.94 -6.22
CA GLY A 215 -31.57 17.62 -5.79
C GLY A 215 -31.72 16.19 -5.27
N THR A 216 -30.66 15.38 -5.29
CA THR A 216 -30.61 14.03 -4.68
C THR A 216 -30.29 14.11 -3.19
N GLY A 217 -30.19 12.96 -2.52
CA GLY A 217 -29.87 12.86 -1.11
C GLY A 217 -31.12 12.91 -0.24
N GLY A 218 -31.10 13.67 0.84
CA GLY A 218 -32.23 13.82 1.76
C GLY A 218 -32.95 15.15 1.59
N ASN A 219 -33.91 15.42 2.47
CA ASN A 219 -34.66 16.67 2.54
C ASN A 219 -34.20 17.56 3.72
N ASN A 220 -32.99 17.38 4.23
CA ASN A 220 -32.39 18.14 5.35
C ASN A 220 -33.02 17.90 6.75
N HIS A 221 -33.93 16.96 6.92
CA HIS A 221 -34.70 16.83 8.17
C HIS A 221 -33.81 16.54 9.40
N ALA A 222 -32.72 15.82 9.22
CA ALA A 222 -31.74 15.56 10.31
C ALA A 222 -31.00 16.84 10.71
N ALA A 223 -30.62 17.69 9.75
CA ALA A 223 -30.00 18.99 10.03
C ALA A 223 -30.99 19.95 10.69
N GLU A 224 -32.24 20.06 10.17
CA GLU A 224 -33.28 20.87 10.77
C GLU A 224 -33.61 20.45 12.21
N HIS A 225 -33.58 19.15 12.47
CA HIS A 225 -33.75 18.60 13.80
C HIS A 225 -32.66 19.11 14.76
N TYR A 226 -31.40 19.06 14.34
CA TYR A 226 -30.32 19.62 15.14
C TYR A 226 -30.52 21.13 15.39
N TYR A 227 -30.90 21.93 14.39
CA TYR A 227 -31.12 23.36 14.62
C TYR A 227 -32.18 23.64 15.67
N LYS A 228 -33.21 22.76 15.77
CA LYS A 228 -34.34 22.89 16.73
C LYS A 228 -33.96 22.39 18.13
N THR A 229 -33.23 21.26 18.21
CA THR A 229 -33.04 20.51 19.47
C THR A 229 -31.63 20.67 20.05
N LYS A 230 -30.64 20.98 19.19
CA LYS A 230 -29.22 20.99 19.53
C LYS A 230 -28.67 19.61 19.91
N TYR A 231 -29.28 18.50 19.49
CA TYR A 231 -28.79 17.14 19.69
C TYR A 231 -27.68 16.83 18.70
N PRO A 232 -26.41 16.65 19.16
CA PRO A 232 -25.26 16.82 18.28
C PRO A 232 -24.97 15.61 17.38
N LEU A 233 -25.20 14.38 17.84
CA LEU A 233 -24.71 13.19 17.15
C LEU A 233 -25.82 12.45 16.39
N ALA A 234 -25.53 12.09 15.15
CA ALA A 234 -26.36 11.19 14.35
C ALA A 234 -25.52 10.12 13.67
N VAL A 235 -26.04 8.89 13.58
CA VAL A 235 -25.40 7.77 12.88
C VAL A 235 -26.18 7.41 11.63
N LYS A 236 -25.49 7.14 10.53
CA LYS A 236 -26.10 6.70 9.27
C LYS A 236 -26.49 5.23 9.37
N LEU A 237 -27.78 4.93 9.39
CA LEU A 237 -28.31 3.61 9.71
C LEU A 237 -27.77 2.49 8.81
N GLY A 238 -27.74 2.70 7.50
CA GLY A 238 -27.31 1.69 6.53
C GLY A 238 -25.79 1.43 6.52
N THR A 239 -25.01 2.16 7.31
CA THR A 239 -23.54 1.97 7.42
C THR A 239 -23.12 1.24 8.68
N ILE A 240 -24.06 0.92 9.56
CA ILE A 240 -23.75 0.22 10.81
C ILE A 240 -23.32 -1.21 10.53
N THR A 241 -22.16 -1.57 11.06
CA THR A 241 -21.56 -2.91 10.96
C THR A 241 -20.95 -3.28 12.31
N ALA A 242 -20.52 -4.54 12.46
CA ALA A 242 -19.77 -4.98 13.65
C ALA A 242 -18.48 -4.14 13.89
N LYS A 243 -17.99 -3.44 12.89
CA LYS A 243 -16.71 -2.70 12.90
C LYS A 243 -16.87 -1.20 13.16
N GLY A 244 -18.03 -0.63 12.94
CA GLY A 244 -18.28 0.81 13.06
C GLY A 244 -19.46 1.26 12.19
N ALA A 245 -19.65 2.57 12.13
CA ALA A 245 -20.63 3.24 11.29
C ALA A 245 -20.19 4.67 10.99
N ASP A 246 -20.85 5.30 10.03
CA ASP A 246 -20.70 6.74 9.77
C ASP A 246 -21.45 7.53 10.86
N VAL A 247 -20.71 8.24 11.69
CA VAL A 247 -21.24 9.15 12.72
C VAL A 247 -20.91 10.57 12.33
N TYR A 248 -21.91 11.44 12.35
CA TYR A 248 -21.78 12.86 12.10
C TYR A 248 -22.11 13.69 13.34
N SER A 249 -21.24 14.64 13.65
CA SER A 249 -21.46 15.61 14.72
C SER A 249 -21.88 16.96 14.11
N TYR A 250 -23.12 17.35 14.31
CA TYR A 250 -23.64 18.63 13.81
C TYR A 250 -23.06 19.85 14.49
N ASP A 251 -22.55 19.69 15.70
CA ASP A 251 -21.97 20.71 16.53
C ASP A 251 -20.49 20.92 16.20
N GLU A 252 -19.81 19.85 15.78
CA GLU A 252 -18.44 19.85 15.28
C GLU A 252 -18.38 20.05 13.76
N ASP A 253 -19.52 19.97 13.09
CA ASP A 253 -19.74 20.03 11.63
C ASP A 253 -18.81 19.10 10.84
N ASP A 254 -18.57 17.87 11.37
CA ASP A 254 -17.64 16.91 10.81
C ASP A 254 -18.08 15.46 11.03
N MET A 255 -17.53 14.55 10.21
CA MET A 255 -17.59 13.11 10.46
C MET A 255 -16.67 12.79 11.61
N VAL A 256 -17.22 12.14 12.63
CA VAL A 256 -16.50 11.88 13.88
C VAL A 256 -16.47 10.39 14.20
N GLU A 257 -15.58 10.06 15.11
CA GLU A 257 -15.55 8.77 15.73
C GLU A 257 -16.18 8.82 17.12
N ASP A 258 -17.04 7.83 17.40
CA ASP A 258 -17.61 7.63 18.72
C ASP A 258 -17.17 6.26 19.29
N PRO A 259 -16.14 6.21 20.15
CA PRO A 259 -15.70 4.97 20.80
C PRO A 259 -16.79 4.24 21.58
N ASN A 260 -17.83 4.95 22.04
CA ASN A 260 -18.97 4.38 22.76
C ASN A 260 -20.16 4.07 21.85
N LEU A 261 -19.99 4.08 20.53
CA LEU A 261 -21.07 3.89 19.56
C LEU A 261 -21.88 2.60 19.81
N ALA A 262 -21.21 1.49 20.16
CA ALA A 262 -21.90 0.23 20.47
C ALA A 262 -22.84 0.36 21.67
N ILE A 263 -22.45 1.13 22.70
CA ILE A 263 -23.25 1.40 23.89
C ILE A 263 -24.43 2.29 23.52
N HIS A 264 -24.17 3.38 22.77
CA HIS A 264 -25.20 4.33 22.34
C HIS A 264 -26.24 3.67 21.43
N LEU A 265 -25.82 2.76 20.53
CA LEU A 265 -26.74 2.00 19.69
C LEU A 265 -27.52 0.93 20.46
N SER A 266 -26.91 0.29 21.47
CA SER A 266 -27.61 -0.70 22.31
C SER A 266 -28.77 -0.09 23.10
N HIS A 267 -28.67 1.19 23.48
CA HIS A 267 -29.76 1.94 24.09
C HIS A 267 -31.03 1.93 23.20
N TRP A 268 -30.85 2.07 21.90
CA TRP A 268 -31.91 2.02 20.89
C TRP A 268 -32.29 0.60 20.45
N GLY A 269 -31.70 -0.44 21.03
CA GLY A 269 -31.92 -1.84 20.70
C GLY A 269 -31.21 -2.35 19.46
N ILE A 270 -30.25 -1.60 18.93
CA ILE A 270 -29.42 -1.99 17.78
C ILE A 270 -28.17 -2.73 18.30
N SER A 271 -27.95 -3.95 17.82
CA SER A 271 -26.73 -4.71 18.08
C SER A 271 -25.82 -4.63 16.86
N MET A 272 -24.70 -3.93 16.95
CA MET A 272 -23.74 -3.76 15.85
C MET A 272 -23.27 -5.09 15.25
N VAL A 273 -23.07 -6.12 16.08
CA VAL A 273 -22.61 -7.46 15.64
C VAL A 273 -23.59 -8.14 14.66
N LYS A 274 -24.87 -7.78 14.72
CA LYS A 274 -25.93 -8.35 13.88
C LYS A 274 -26.26 -7.50 12.66
N MET A 275 -25.59 -6.37 12.49
CA MET A 275 -25.85 -5.43 11.39
C MET A 275 -24.88 -5.66 10.23
N GLU A 276 -25.41 -5.59 9.03
CA GLU A 276 -24.65 -5.63 7.77
C GLU A 276 -24.83 -4.31 7.02
N LYS A 277 -23.81 -3.92 6.26
CA LYS A 277 -23.86 -2.69 5.46
C LYS A 277 -24.94 -2.82 4.39
N SER A 278 -25.92 -1.94 4.41
CA SER A 278 -27.07 -1.92 3.49
C SER A 278 -27.21 -0.59 2.72
N ASP A 279 -26.39 0.41 3.01
CA ASP A 279 -26.37 1.71 2.35
C ASP A 279 -24.92 2.17 2.10
N ARG A 280 -24.72 3.20 1.30
CA ARG A 280 -23.42 3.76 0.96
C ARG A 280 -22.90 4.61 2.11
N SER A 281 -21.59 4.54 2.37
CA SER A 281 -20.92 5.47 3.27
C SER A 281 -20.86 6.87 2.68
N MET A 282 -20.53 7.87 3.48
CA MET A 282 -20.34 9.24 2.97
C MET A 282 -19.20 9.32 1.96
N ALA A 283 -18.13 8.55 2.17
CA ALA A 283 -17.02 8.44 1.21
C ALA A 283 -17.48 7.82 -0.14
N ASP A 284 -18.33 6.79 -0.12
CA ASP A 284 -18.90 6.19 -1.33
C ASP A 284 -19.77 7.21 -2.10
N LEU A 285 -20.55 8.01 -1.38
CA LEU A 285 -21.40 9.06 -1.99
C LEU A 285 -20.57 10.19 -2.60
N GLU A 286 -19.50 10.61 -1.93
CA GLU A 286 -18.59 11.64 -2.45
C GLU A 286 -17.92 11.19 -3.74
N ILE A 287 -17.47 9.94 -3.81
CA ILE A 287 -16.88 9.36 -5.03
C ILE A 287 -17.92 9.26 -6.14
N GLU A 288 -19.15 8.85 -5.83
CA GLU A 288 -20.22 8.79 -6.83
C GLU A 288 -20.60 10.17 -7.40
N LEU A 289 -20.62 11.20 -6.56
CA LEU A 289 -20.81 12.58 -7.00
C LEU A 289 -19.66 13.05 -7.90
N ASN A 290 -18.42 12.72 -7.53
CA ASN A 290 -17.23 13.00 -8.34
C ASN A 290 -17.24 12.21 -9.67
N GLN A 291 -17.73 10.97 -9.67
CA GLN A 291 -17.91 10.16 -10.89
C GLN A 291 -18.95 10.75 -11.85
N LYS A 292 -20.06 11.26 -11.34
CA LYS A 292 -21.15 11.80 -12.17
C LYS A 292 -20.78 13.10 -12.92
N TYR A 293 -19.95 13.94 -12.33
CA TYR A 293 -19.84 15.35 -12.76
C TYR A 293 -18.40 15.86 -12.92
N GLY A 294 -17.38 15.01 -12.79
CA GLY A 294 -16.02 15.49 -12.71
C GLY A 294 -14.96 14.65 -13.40
N GLU A 295 -13.76 14.74 -12.85
CA GLU A 295 -12.52 14.08 -13.26
C GLU A 295 -12.67 12.56 -13.42
N ALA A 296 -13.49 11.92 -12.57
CA ALA A 296 -13.77 10.49 -12.62
C ALA A 296 -14.36 10.02 -13.95
N SER A 297 -15.40 10.73 -14.44
CA SER A 297 -16.03 10.38 -15.72
C SER A 297 -15.05 10.46 -16.90
N MET A 298 -14.07 11.37 -16.84
CA MET A 298 -13.02 11.50 -17.85
C MET A 298 -11.99 10.39 -17.72
N ILE A 299 -11.52 10.09 -16.50
CA ILE A 299 -10.49 9.08 -16.24
C ILE A 299 -11.00 7.67 -16.56
N GLU A 300 -12.25 7.35 -16.24
CA GLU A 300 -12.87 6.06 -16.55
C GLU A 300 -13.48 5.99 -17.95
N GLU A 301 -13.44 7.07 -18.70
CA GLU A 301 -14.10 7.19 -20.00
C GLU A 301 -15.59 6.74 -19.95
N ALA A 302 -16.28 7.10 -18.87
CA ALA A 302 -17.61 6.59 -18.54
C ALA A 302 -18.69 6.89 -19.61
N ASN A 303 -18.47 7.91 -20.44
CA ASN A 303 -19.36 8.30 -21.54
C ASN A 303 -19.04 7.56 -22.87
N SER A 304 -17.96 6.77 -22.92
CA SER A 304 -17.55 5.99 -24.06
C SER A 304 -18.06 4.55 -23.97
N LYS A 305 -18.38 3.94 -25.10
CA LYS A 305 -18.66 2.50 -25.16
C LYS A 305 -17.34 1.76 -25.34
N LEU A 306 -16.59 1.65 -24.25
CA LEU A 306 -15.32 0.96 -24.27
C LEU A 306 -15.45 -0.47 -24.78
N GLN A 307 -14.57 -0.86 -25.69
CA GLN A 307 -14.52 -2.21 -26.23
C GLN A 307 -13.65 -3.09 -25.30
N PRO A 308 -14.24 -4.09 -24.61
CA PRO A 308 -13.47 -5.01 -23.80
C PRO A 308 -12.40 -5.74 -24.61
N VAL A 309 -11.25 -5.96 -23.99
CA VAL A 309 -10.12 -6.69 -24.60
C VAL A 309 -9.76 -7.88 -23.74
N TYR A 310 -9.50 -9.00 -24.40
CA TYR A 310 -9.18 -10.27 -23.76
C TYR A 310 -7.92 -10.89 -24.37
N GLY A 311 -7.32 -11.82 -23.63
CA GLY A 311 -6.16 -12.60 -24.06
C GLY A 311 -4.90 -12.35 -23.26
N PRO A 312 -3.73 -12.78 -23.74
CA PRO A 312 -2.45 -12.63 -23.05
C PRO A 312 -2.09 -11.17 -22.80
N GLY A 313 -1.78 -10.85 -21.55
CA GLY A 313 -1.46 -9.48 -21.14
C GLY A 313 -2.65 -8.52 -20.97
N TYR A 314 -3.90 -9.03 -21.07
CA TYR A 314 -5.14 -8.27 -20.88
C TYR A 314 -5.99 -8.84 -19.74
N THR A 315 -5.35 -9.36 -18.72
CA THR A 315 -6.04 -9.87 -17.52
C THR A 315 -6.23 -8.77 -16.50
N GLY A 316 -7.47 -8.48 -16.12
CA GLY A 316 -7.79 -7.57 -15.04
C GLY A 316 -7.46 -8.14 -13.66
N MET A 317 -7.37 -7.28 -12.65
CA MET A 317 -7.19 -7.64 -11.24
C MET A 317 -8.40 -7.19 -10.44
N ARG A 318 -9.02 -8.09 -9.69
CA ARG A 318 -10.17 -7.73 -8.85
C ARG A 318 -9.74 -6.88 -7.66
N ASN A 319 -10.57 -5.89 -7.35
CA ASN A 319 -10.35 -5.06 -6.16
C ASN A 319 -10.64 -5.90 -4.90
N LEU A 320 -9.64 -6.03 -4.03
CA LEU A 320 -9.70 -6.78 -2.78
C LEU A 320 -10.10 -5.91 -1.57
N GLY A 321 -10.83 -4.83 -1.83
CA GLY A 321 -11.08 -3.76 -0.88
C GLY A 321 -9.89 -2.79 -0.82
N ASN A 322 -10.04 -1.66 -1.54
CA ASN A 322 -9.03 -0.59 -1.65
C ASN A 322 -7.66 -1.01 -2.24
N SER A 323 -7.60 -2.06 -3.07
CA SER A 323 -6.35 -2.52 -3.69
C SER A 323 -6.07 -1.93 -5.08
N CYS A 324 -6.84 -0.95 -5.54
CA CYS A 324 -6.70 -0.34 -6.87
C CYS A 324 -5.31 0.28 -7.09
N TYR A 325 -4.69 0.86 -6.06
CA TYR A 325 -3.31 1.38 -6.11
C TYR A 325 -2.30 0.27 -6.47
N MET A 326 -2.43 -0.90 -5.84
CA MET A 326 -1.61 -2.08 -6.13
C MET A 326 -1.91 -2.61 -7.55
N ASN A 327 -3.20 -2.75 -7.88
CA ASN A 327 -3.63 -3.26 -9.18
C ASN A 327 -3.04 -2.43 -10.32
N SER A 328 -3.19 -1.10 -10.27
CA SER A 328 -2.68 -0.19 -11.29
C SER A 328 -1.15 -0.27 -11.45
N VAL A 329 -0.41 -0.31 -10.35
CA VAL A 329 1.05 -0.43 -10.37
C VAL A 329 1.49 -1.77 -10.95
N MET A 330 0.88 -2.90 -10.54
CA MET A 330 1.24 -4.23 -11.04
C MET A 330 0.96 -4.37 -12.54
N GLN A 331 -0.16 -3.83 -13.05
CA GLN A 331 -0.46 -3.83 -14.49
C GLN A 331 0.64 -3.12 -15.28
N VAL A 332 1.13 -1.98 -14.79
CA VAL A 332 2.21 -1.23 -15.44
C VAL A 332 3.53 -2.01 -15.38
N LEU A 333 3.94 -2.51 -14.21
CA LEU A 333 5.23 -3.18 -14.04
C LEU A 333 5.35 -4.46 -14.88
N PHE A 334 4.29 -5.28 -14.96
CA PHE A 334 4.34 -6.52 -15.75
C PHE A 334 4.23 -6.32 -17.26
N THR A 335 4.08 -5.09 -17.75
CA THR A 335 4.30 -4.79 -19.18
C THR A 335 5.77 -4.64 -19.53
N LEU A 336 6.66 -4.47 -18.53
CA LEU A 336 8.08 -4.26 -18.74
C LEU A 336 8.82 -5.57 -18.98
N LYS A 337 9.72 -5.56 -19.95
CA LYS A 337 10.48 -6.75 -20.36
C LYS A 337 11.31 -7.32 -19.21
N ASP A 338 11.97 -6.47 -18.43
CA ASP A 338 12.79 -6.89 -17.29
C ASP A 338 11.98 -7.69 -16.26
N PHE A 339 10.73 -7.29 -15.97
CA PHE A 339 9.83 -8.02 -15.06
C PHE A 339 9.36 -9.34 -15.64
N GLN A 340 9.07 -9.38 -16.95
CA GLN A 340 8.66 -10.60 -17.65
C GLN A 340 9.80 -11.62 -17.70
N GLU A 341 11.03 -11.18 -18.01
CA GLU A 341 12.22 -12.04 -18.04
C GLU A 341 12.59 -12.57 -16.64
N LYS A 342 12.35 -11.77 -15.59
CA LYS A 342 12.64 -12.18 -14.22
C LYS A 342 11.62 -13.17 -13.66
N PHE A 343 10.31 -12.92 -13.83
CA PHE A 343 9.28 -13.63 -13.08
C PHE A 343 8.35 -14.49 -13.94
N TYR A 344 8.05 -14.08 -15.18
CA TYR A 344 7.11 -14.81 -16.03
C TYR A 344 7.79 -15.98 -16.75
N GLN A 345 8.91 -15.73 -17.42
CA GLN A 345 9.59 -16.78 -18.20
C GLN A 345 10.11 -17.93 -17.30
N PRO A 346 10.78 -17.70 -16.17
CA PRO A 346 11.27 -18.76 -15.29
C PRO A 346 10.28 -19.14 -14.17
N CYS A 347 8.96 -18.96 -14.32
CA CYS A 347 7.98 -19.15 -13.25
C CYS A 347 8.04 -20.56 -12.63
N ASP A 348 8.26 -21.61 -13.44
CA ASP A 348 8.35 -22.99 -12.96
C ASP A 348 9.54 -23.18 -12.01
N PHE A 349 10.66 -22.51 -12.26
CA PHE A 349 11.80 -22.55 -11.36
C PHE A 349 11.44 -22.04 -9.95
N TYR A 350 10.74 -20.91 -9.85
CA TYR A 350 10.32 -20.36 -8.56
C TYR A 350 9.31 -21.27 -7.86
N PHE A 351 8.39 -21.86 -8.60
CA PHE A 351 7.40 -22.80 -8.06
C PHE A 351 8.03 -24.09 -7.53
N ASP A 352 9.07 -24.60 -8.18
CA ASP A 352 9.75 -25.82 -7.78
C ASP A 352 10.73 -25.60 -6.63
N LYS A 353 11.34 -24.40 -6.55
CA LYS A 353 12.29 -24.03 -5.49
C LYS A 353 11.61 -23.68 -4.16
N ALA A 354 10.42 -23.10 -4.21
CA ALA A 354 9.75 -22.59 -3.02
C ALA A 354 9.31 -23.72 -2.09
N LYS A 355 9.86 -23.79 -0.88
CA LYS A 355 9.43 -24.74 0.17
C LYS A 355 8.02 -24.41 0.69
N ASP A 356 7.70 -23.13 0.78
CA ASP A 356 6.38 -22.61 1.15
C ASP A 356 5.90 -21.56 0.15
N PRO A 357 5.31 -21.99 -0.99
CA PRO A 357 4.92 -21.07 -2.06
C PRO A 357 3.94 -19.97 -1.63
N ALA A 358 3.10 -20.20 -0.61
CA ALA A 358 2.17 -19.20 -0.11
C ALA A 358 2.88 -18.00 0.55
N ASN A 359 4.07 -18.24 1.14
CA ASN A 359 4.86 -17.23 1.85
C ASN A 359 6.19 -16.92 1.15
N ASP A 360 6.36 -17.35 -0.10
CA ASP A 360 7.55 -17.05 -0.90
C ASP A 360 7.30 -15.89 -1.85
N PHE A 361 8.07 -14.81 -1.70
CA PHE A 361 7.94 -13.59 -2.49
C PHE A 361 8.10 -13.84 -3.99
N ASN A 362 9.14 -14.59 -4.40
CA ASN A 362 9.41 -14.85 -5.81
C ASN A 362 8.34 -15.75 -6.43
N ALA A 363 7.87 -16.77 -5.70
CA ALA A 363 6.80 -17.67 -6.15
C ALA A 363 5.47 -16.92 -6.33
N GLN A 364 5.07 -16.07 -5.37
CA GLN A 364 3.83 -15.30 -5.49
C GLN A 364 3.93 -14.20 -6.55
N THR A 365 5.10 -13.58 -6.72
CA THR A 365 5.34 -12.62 -7.81
C THR A 365 5.31 -13.31 -9.18
N ALA A 366 5.92 -14.49 -9.33
CA ALA A 366 5.86 -15.29 -10.54
C ALA A 366 4.43 -15.76 -10.86
N LYS A 367 3.67 -16.17 -9.85
CA LYS A 367 2.25 -16.51 -9.97
C LYS A 367 1.44 -15.32 -10.48
N LEU A 368 1.68 -14.12 -9.95
CA LEU A 368 1.04 -12.89 -10.42
C LEU A 368 1.39 -12.61 -11.88
N ALA A 369 2.67 -12.74 -12.27
CA ALA A 369 3.13 -12.60 -13.64
C ALA A 369 2.39 -13.55 -14.60
N VAL A 370 2.28 -14.82 -14.24
CA VAL A 370 1.53 -15.83 -15.03
C VAL A 370 0.05 -15.46 -15.13
N GLY A 371 -0.56 -15.03 -14.02
CA GLY A 371 -1.96 -14.61 -13.98
C GLY A 371 -2.26 -13.47 -14.94
N LEU A 372 -1.40 -12.43 -14.96
CA LEU A 372 -1.58 -11.24 -15.79
C LEU A 372 -1.26 -11.49 -17.28
N LEU A 373 -0.23 -12.28 -17.57
CA LEU A 373 0.36 -12.34 -18.91
C LEU A 373 -0.08 -13.54 -19.74
N SER A 374 -0.48 -14.66 -19.11
CA SER A 374 -0.80 -15.89 -19.85
C SER A 374 -2.11 -15.85 -20.65
N GLY A 375 -3.03 -14.93 -20.33
CA GLY A 375 -4.38 -14.88 -20.90
C GLY A 375 -5.34 -15.94 -20.33
N ARG A 376 -4.89 -16.83 -19.44
CA ARG A 376 -5.70 -17.92 -18.86
C ARG A 376 -6.97 -17.40 -18.17
N TYR A 377 -6.90 -16.25 -17.53
CA TYR A 377 -7.98 -15.61 -16.77
C TYR A 377 -8.62 -14.41 -17.48
N SER A 378 -8.31 -14.22 -18.76
CA SER A 378 -8.84 -13.17 -19.62
C SER A 378 -9.59 -13.78 -20.79
N LYS A 379 -10.84 -14.18 -20.52
CA LYS A 379 -11.70 -14.86 -21.51
C LYS A 379 -12.95 -14.05 -21.74
N GLU A 380 -13.39 -13.97 -23.01
CA GLU A 380 -14.68 -13.39 -23.35
C GLU A 380 -15.82 -14.25 -22.79
N HIS A 381 -16.76 -13.61 -22.10
CA HIS A 381 -17.95 -14.29 -21.62
C HIS A 381 -18.91 -14.55 -22.78
N SER A 382 -19.37 -15.78 -22.92
CA SER A 382 -20.32 -16.17 -24.00
C SER A 382 -21.65 -15.43 -23.80
N ARG A 383 -22.09 -14.67 -24.82
CA ARG A 383 -23.31 -13.84 -24.78
C ARG A 383 -24.61 -14.64 -24.54
N ASN A 384 -24.55 -15.97 -24.67
CA ASN A 384 -25.71 -16.85 -24.60
C ASN A 384 -25.97 -17.47 -23.22
N ASN A 385 -25.09 -17.23 -22.23
CA ASN A 385 -25.27 -17.70 -20.86
C ASN A 385 -25.57 -16.49 -19.97
N ASP A 386 -26.43 -16.70 -18.99
CA ASP A 386 -26.76 -15.68 -18.00
C ASP A 386 -25.49 -15.16 -17.35
N VAL A 387 -25.11 -13.91 -17.65
CA VAL A 387 -23.86 -13.28 -17.22
C VAL A 387 -23.76 -13.27 -15.69
N SER A 388 -24.90 -13.29 -15.00
CA SER A 388 -24.97 -13.35 -13.54
C SER A 388 -24.46 -14.67 -12.93
N LEU A 389 -24.39 -15.74 -13.73
CA LEU A 389 -23.97 -17.09 -13.29
C LEU A 389 -22.50 -17.39 -13.58
N GLN A 390 -21.84 -16.56 -14.39
CA GLN A 390 -20.43 -16.78 -14.74
C GLN A 390 -19.51 -16.21 -13.65
N ALA A 391 -18.38 -16.89 -13.42
CA ALA A 391 -17.34 -16.32 -12.55
C ALA A 391 -16.85 -14.98 -13.12
N PRO A 392 -16.67 -13.96 -12.30
CA PRO A 392 -16.16 -12.65 -12.75
C PRO A 392 -14.82 -12.81 -13.46
N SER A 393 -14.60 -12.00 -14.50
CA SER A 393 -13.32 -11.94 -15.22
C SER A 393 -12.20 -11.44 -14.31
N GLY A 394 -10.95 -11.79 -14.64
CA GLY A 394 -9.77 -11.33 -13.94
C GLY A 394 -9.32 -12.22 -12.78
N ILE A 395 -8.19 -11.88 -12.22
CA ILE A 395 -7.55 -12.61 -11.10
C ILE A 395 -7.84 -11.94 -9.75
N ARG A 396 -7.74 -12.72 -8.68
CA ARG A 396 -7.98 -12.30 -7.29
C ARG A 396 -6.73 -12.61 -6.45
N PRO A 397 -5.72 -11.71 -6.43
CA PRO A 397 -4.41 -12.00 -5.86
C PRO A 397 -4.37 -11.83 -4.33
N GLN A 398 -5.12 -12.65 -3.59
CA GLN A 398 -5.24 -12.54 -2.13
C GLN A 398 -3.93 -12.91 -1.41
N MET A 399 -3.31 -14.06 -1.79
CA MET A 399 -2.04 -14.48 -1.19
C MET A 399 -0.94 -13.44 -1.44
N PHE A 400 -0.86 -12.91 -2.67
CA PHE A 400 0.11 -11.88 -3.02
C PHE A 400 -0.07 -10.62 -2.16
N ARG A 401 -1.31 -10.12 -2.03
CA ARG A 401 -1.60 -8.93 -1.22
C ARG A 401 -1.21 -9.10 0.24
N LEU A 402 -1.55 -10.23 0.85
CA LEU A 402 -1.18 -10.51 2.24
C LEU A 402 0.34 -10.57 2.42
N LEU A 403 1.02 -11.25 1.49
CA LEU A 403 2.47 -11.42 1.57
C LEU A 403 3.20 -10.09 1.43
N ILE A 404 2.84 -9.27 0.42
CA ILE A 404 3.53 -8.01 0.16
C ILE A 404 3.23 -6.95 1.22
N GLY A 405 2.04 -6.97 1.81
CA GLY A 405 1.66 -6.05 2.89
C GLY A 405 2.18 -6.45 4.27
N ARG A 406 2.63 -7.70 4.45
CA ARG A 406 3.04 -8.21 5.76
C ARG A 406 4.19 -7.38 6.34
N ASN A 407 4.05 -6.99 7.62
CA ASN A 407 5.01 -6.16 8.35
C ASN A 407 5.17 -4.72 7.84
N HIS A 408 4.29 -4.25 6.93
CA HIS A 408 4.27 -2.85 6.56
C HIS A 408 3.09 -2.15 7.26
N PRO A 409 3.28 -1.01 7.93
CA PRO A 409 2.21 -0.36 8.69
C PRO A 409 0.99 -0.02 7.81
N ASP A 410 1.22 0.48 6.59
CA ASP A 410 0.16 0.96 5.72
C ASP A 410 -0.38 -0.13 4.79
N PHE A 411 0.50 -0.90 4.10
CA PHE A 411 0.08 -1.89 3.10
C PHE A 411 -0.47 -3.19 3.72
N SER A 412 -0.31 -3.44 5.02
CA SER A 412 -0.98 -4.52 5.72
C SER A 412 -2.48 -4.25 5.91
N THR A 413 -2.88 -2.99 5.89
CA THR A 413 -4.25 -2.55 6.13
C THR A 413 -5.15 -2.69 4.89
N LYS A 414 -6.47 -2.58 5.07
CA LYS A 414 -7.43 -2.45 3.97
C LYS A 414 -7.71 -0.99 3.59
N LEU A 415 -6.86 -0.07 4.04
CA LEU A 415 -7.01 1.33 3.70
C LEU A 415 -6.56 1.58 2.27
N GLN A 416 -7.02 2.68 1.71
CA GLN A 416 -6.46 3.17 0.46
C GLN A 416 -5.06 3.72 0.72
N GLN A 417 -4.17 3.47 -0.23
CA GLN A 417 -2.76 3.87 -0.12
C GLN A 417 -2.31 4.58 -1.41
N ASP A 418 -1.23 5.32 -1.32
CA ASP A 418 -0.66 6.01 -2.47
C ASP A 418 0.05 5.03 -3.41
N ALA A 419 -0.27 5.10 -4.72
CA ALA A 419 0.31 4.23 -5.74
C ALA A 419 1.81 4.47 -5.95
N ALA A 420 2.32 5.70 -5.75
CA ALA A 420 3.74 6.01 -5.87
C ALA A 420 4.53 5.46 -4.69
N GLU A 421 3.99 5.53 -3.48
CA GLU A 421 4.60 4.92 -2.29
C GLU A 421 4.64 3.41 -2.42
N PHE A 422 3.54 2.79 -2.87
CA PHE A 422 3.52 1.35 -3.12
C PHE A 422 4.52 0.93 -4.20
N LEU A 423 4.62 1.69 -5.29
CA LEU A 423 5.59 1.43 -6.36
C LEU A 423 7.04 1.43 -5.82
N GLN A 424 7.41 2.42 -5.00
CA GLN A 424 8.73 2.51 -4.41
C GLN A 424 9.01 1.35 -3.45
N TYR A 425 8.06 1.09 -2.55
CA TYR A 425 8.15 -0.04 -1.65
C TYR A 425 8.34 -1.37 -2.39
N TYR A 426 7.55 -1.60 -3.45
CA TYR A 426 7.63 -2.86 -4.21
C TYR A 426 8.96 -3.01 -4.96
N ILE A 427 9.47 -1.93 -5.58
CA ILE A 427 10.78 -1.90 -6.23
C ILE A 427 11.89 -2.23 -5.21
N GLU A 428 11.80 -1.68 -4.01
CA GLU A 428 12.76 -1.96 -2.94
C GLU A 428 12.69 -3.43 -2.48
N GLN A 429 11.48 -3.99 -2.32
CA GLN A 429 11.32 -5.41 -2.00
C GLN A 429 11.95 -6.31 -3.06
N ILE A 430 11.73 -6.01 -4.35
CA ILE A 430 12.37 -6.75 -5.45
C ILE A 430 13.89 -6.69 -5.33
N HIS A 431 14.46 -5.50 -5.18
CA HIS A 431 15.90 -5.30 -5.04
C HIS A 431 16.49 -6.13 -3.88
N ASN A 432 15.83 -6.07 -2.72
CA ASN A 432 16.25 -6.80 -1.54
C ASN A 432 16.18 -8.33 -1.72
N HIS A 433 15.14 -8.83 -2.42
CA HIS A 433 15.02 -10.26 -2.71
C HIS A 433 16.01 -10.70 -3.79
N CYS A 434 16.28 -9.88 -4.80
CA CYS A 434 17.29 -10.19 -5.83
C CYS A 434 18.71 -10.29 -5.24
N LYS A 435 19.03 -9.50 -4.22
CA LYS A 435 20.31 -9.60 -3.51
C LYS A 435 20.47 -10.90 -2.70
N LYS A 436 19.38 -11.42 -2.15
CA LYS A 436 19.37 -12.57 -1.24
C LYS A 436 19.28 -13.91 -1.96
N ASP A 437 18.70 -13.94 -3.16
CA ASP A 437 18.33 -15.19 -3.83
C ASP A 437 19.10 -15.39 -5.14
N PRO A 438 19.96 -16.43 -5.22
CA PRO A 438 20.59 -16.83 -6.47
C PRO A 438 19.51 -17.41 -7.43
N THR A 439 19.10 -16.60 -8.36
CA THR A 439 18.13 -16.96 -9.42
C THR A 439 18.86 -17.56 -10.63
N PRO A 440 18.15 -18.18 -11.61
CA PRO A 440 18.75 -18.67 -12.84
C PRO A 440 19.55 -17.63 -13.60
N ASN A 441 19.17 -16.36 -13.44
CA ASN A 441 19.92 -15.20 -13.95
C ASN A 441 20.17 -14.21 -12.80
N PRO A 442 21.25 -14.42 -12.00
CA PRO A 442 21.54 -13.56 -10.85
C PRO A 442 21.86 -12.11 -11.23
N LEU A 443 22.15 -11.83 -12.50
CA LEU A 443 22.45 -10.49 -13.00
C LEU A 443 21.17 -9.68 -13.31
N LEU A 444 19.99 -10.32 -13.36
CA LEU A 444 18.74 -9.64 -13.69
C LEU A 444 18.01 -9.19 -12.40
N ASP A 445 18.31 -7.98 -11.99
CA ASP A 445 17.48 -7.24 -11.03
C ASP A 445 16.62 -6.23 -11.79
N PRO A 446 15.30 -6.46 -11.91
CA PRO A 446 14.43 -5.58 -12.68
C PRO A 446 14.26 -4.19 -12.06
N SER A 447 14.58 -4.02 -10.77
CA SER A 447 14.52 -2.71 -10.12
C SER A 447 15.55 -1.72 -10.70
N THR A 448 16.66 -2.21 -11.25
CA THR A 448 17.73 -1.39 -11.80
C THR A 448 17.33 -0.62 -13.05
N CYS A 449 16.28 -1.05 -13.77
CA CYS A 449 15.81 -0.36 -14.97
C CYS A 449 15.21 1.02 -14.70
N PHE A 450 14.86 1.34 -13.42
CA PHE A 450 14.34 2.63 -12.98
C PHE A 450 15.40 3.51 -12.33
N GLN A 451 16.52 2.94 -11.90
CA GLN A 451 17.52 3.64 -11.09
C GLN A 451 18.34 4.61 -11.93
N PHE A 452 18.53 5.81 -11.42
CA PHE A 452 19.35 6.83 -11.99
C PHE A 452 20.08 7.65 -10.93
N GLU A 453 21.18 8.27 -11.36
CA GLU A 453 21.96 9.17 -10.53
C GLU A 453 21.67 10.62 -10.89
N LEU A 454 21.51 11.44 -9.87
CA LEU A 454 21.41 12.89 -9.97
C LEU A 454 22.67 13.54 -9.41
N GLU A 455 23.16 14.55 -10.11
CA GLU A 455 24.18 15.47 -9.66
C GLU A 455 23.51 16.68 -9.02
N GLU A 456 23.81 16.95 -7.77
CA GLU A 456 23.46 18.19 -7.09
C GLU A 456 24.69 19.08 -7.07
N ARG A 457 24.65 20.19 -7.77
CA ARG A 457 25.70 21.18 -7.82
C ARG A 457 25.36 22.33 -6.86
N ILE A 458 26.19 22.52 -5.84
CA ILE A 458 26.10 23.61 -4.88
C ILE A 458 27.19 24.62 -5.25
N TYR A 459 26.79 25.79 -5.73
CA TYR A 459 27.69 26.86 -6.17
C TYR A 459 27.69 28.02 -5.16
N PHE A 460 28.87 28.46 -4.81
CA PHE A 460 29.15 29.58 -3.91
C PHE A 460 29.55 30.82 -4.69
N PRO A 461 28.63 31.79 -4.97
CA PRO A 461 28.91 32.93 -5.83
C PRO A 461 30.04 33.82 -5.32
N GLU A 462 30.22 33.94 -4.01
CA GLU A 462 31.24 34.83 -3.38
C GLU A 462 32.66 34.33 -3.62
N THR A 463 32.86 33.00 -3.70
CA THR A 463 34.21 32.42 -3.77
C THR A 463 34.48 31.71 -5.09
N ASN A 464 33.49 31.65 -5.98
CA ASN A 464 33.49 30.84 -7.22
C ASN A 464 33.81 29.35 -6.99
N GLN A 465 33.51 28.86 -5.76
CA GLN A 465 33.72 27.48 -5.38
C GLN A 465 32.45 26.67 -5.67
N VAL A 466 32.63 25.36 -5.87
CA VAL A 466 31.54 24.45 -6.18
C VAL A 466 31.73 23.13 -5.46
N ARG A 467 30.63 22.57 -4.96
CA ARG A 467 30.59 21.21 -4.41
C ARG A 467 29.60 20.40 -5.21
N TYR A 468 29.99 19.17 -5.58
CA TYR A 468 29.15 18.22 -6.28
C TYR A 468 28.77 17.08 -5.35
N LEU A 469 27.47 16.82 -5.24
CA LEU A 469 26.93 15.68 -4.50
C LEU A 469 26.20 14.77 -5.48
N THR A 470 26.30 13.48 -5.28
CA THR A 470 25.57 12.49 -6.09
C THR A 470 24.48 11.87 -5.24
N ARG A 471 23.27 11.80 -5.81
CA ARG A 471 22.11 11.16 -5.17
C ARG A 471 21.49 10.15 -6.13
N ASN A 472 21.12 9.00 -5.60
CA ASN A 472 20.39 7.97 -6.33
C ASN A 472 18.87 8.16 -6.18
N ASP A 473 18.14 7.95 -7.25
CA ASP A 473 16.68 7.96 -7.23
C ASP A 473 16.13 6.93 -8.23
N SER A 474 14.86 6.59 -8.11
CA SER A 474 14.12 5.71 -9.03
C SER A 474 12.84 6.36 -9.55
N MET A 475 12.59 7.61 -9.13
CA MET A 475 11.38 8.34 -9.48
C MET A 475 11.66 9.84 -9.61
N PHE A 476 11.31 10.40 -10.76
CA PHE A 476 11.46 11.83 -11.03
C PHE A 476 10.24 12.60 -10.51
N ARG A 477 10.40 13.27 -9.37
CA ARG A 477 9.32 13.99 -8.68
C ARG A 477 9.32 15.45 -9.08
N LEU A 478 8.17 15.92 -9.62
CA LEU A 478 7.99 17.29 -10.10
C LEU A 478 6.91 18.02 -9.30
N ASN A 479 7.20 19.24 -8.89
CA ASN A 479 6.21 20.17 -8.38
C ASN A 479 5.34 20.66 -9.55
N VAL A 480 4.09 21.01 -9.26
CA VAL A 480 3.14 21.55 -10.25
C VAL A 480 3.15 23.08 -10.19
N PRO A 481 3.75 23.78 -11.17
CA PRO A 481 3.85 25.25 -11.16
C PRO A 481 2.54 25.89 -11.65
N ILE A 482 1.60 26.13 -10.75
CA ILE A 482 0.29 26.73 -11.09
C ILE A 482 0.47 28.09 -11.78
N SER A 483 1.50 28.85 -11.41
CA SER A 483 1.80 30.17 -12.01
C SER A 483 2.18 30.08 -13.50
N ALA A 484 2.60 28.91 -13.99
CA ALA A 484 2.94 28.69 -15.39
C ALA A 484 1.74 28.23 -16.25
N ALA A 485 0.54 28.25 -15.72
CA ALA A 485 -0.66 27.87 -16.47
C ALA A 485 -0.91 28.84 -17.64
N ARG A 486 -1.15 28.27 -18.83
CA ARG A 486 -1.35 29.04 -20.06
C ARG A 486 -2.71 29.75 -20.13
N ASN A 487 -3.69 29.25 -19.39
CA ASN A 487 -5.07 29.72 -19.43
C ASN A 487 -5.54 30.36 -18.10
N MET A 488 -4.64 31.02 -17.37
CA MET A 488 -4.95 31.61 -16.05
C MET A 488 -6.12 32.61 -16.11
N HIS A 489 -6.24 33.37 -17.21
CA HIS A 489 -7.35 34.30 -17.38
C HIS A 489 -8.72 33.58 -17.39
N GLU A 490 -8.81 32.46 -18.10
CA GLU A 490 -10.03 31.63 -18.16
C GLU A 490 -10.35 30.99 -16.80
N VAL A 491 -9.32 30.53 -16.10
CA VAL A 491 -9.44 29.97 -14.75
C VAL A 491 -9.97 31.00 -13.75
N LEU A 492 -9.44 32.22 -13.79
CA LEU A 492 -9.89 33.32 -12.92
C LEU A 492 -11.34 33.70 -13.22
N GLN A 493 -11.71 33.75 -14.50
CA GLN A 493 -13.09 34.04 -14.92
C GLN A 493 -14.03 32.91 -14.47
N TYR A 494 -13.64 31.66 -14.63
CA TYR A 494 -14.40 30.48 -14.15
C TYR A 494 -14.60 30.54 -12.65
N ASN A 495 -13.57 30.80 -11.87
CA ASN A 495 -13.66 30.87 -10.41
C ASN A 495 -14.60 31.99 -9.97
N LYS A 496 -14.53 33.17 -10.61
CA LYS A 496 -15.45 34.28 -10.34
C LYS A 496 -16.89 33.90 -10.67
N THR A 497 -17.12 33.28 -11.82
CA THR A 497 -18.47 32.82 -12.22
C THR A 497 -19.01 31.78 -11.25
N LYS A 498 -18.17 30.86 -10.81
CA LYS A 498 -18.49 29.84 -9.81
C LYS A 498 -18.91 30.47 -8.49
N GLU A 499 -18.13 31.41 -7.95
CA GLU A 499 -18.46 32.14 -6.72
C GLU A 499 -19.78 32.93 -6.85
N ASP A 500 -20.01 33.57 -7.99
CA ASP A 500 -21.23 34.34 -8.23
C ASP A 500 -22.47 33.43 -8.33
N MET A 501 -22.34 32.25 -8.92
CA MET A 501 -23.39 31.24 -8.98
C MET A 501 -23.67 30.64 -7.59
N GLU A 502 -22.65 30.35 -6.81
CA GLU A 502 -22.76 29.86 -5.41
C GLU A 502 -23.50 30.89 -4.54
N LYS A 503 -23.14 32.18 -4.62
CA LYS A 503 -23.83 33.26 -3.92
C LYS A 503 -25.30 33.40 -4.31
N GLN A 504 -25.65 33.06 -5.57
CA GLN A 504 -27.03 33.09 -6.09
C GLN A 504 -27.81 31.79 -5.86
N GLY A 505 -27.19 30.76 -5.23
CA GLY A 505 -27.81 29.45 -5.01
C GLY A 505 -28.14 28.69 -6.30
N LYS A 506 -27.46 29.01 -7.41
CA LYS A 506 -27.65 28.34 -8.71
C LYS A 506 -26.86 27.05 -8.75
N LYS A 507 -27.35 26.06 -9.52
CA LYS A 507 -26.69 24.79 -9.72
C LYS A 507 -25.40 24.99 -10.54
N LEU A 508 -24.28 24.41 -10.07
CA LEU A 508 -22.97 24.45 -10.75
C LEU A 508 -22.85 23.44 -11.89
N ASN A 509 -23.81 22.51 -12.01
CA ASN A 509 -23.76 21.38 -12.95
C ASN A 509 -23.69 21.75 -14.43
N ASP A 510 -24.14 22.96 -14.78
CA ASP A 510 -24.15 23.43 -16.17
C ASP A 510 -22.89 24.24 -16.52
N LEU A 511 -21.97 24.46 -15.54
CA LEU A 511 -20.76 25.21 -15.77
C LEU A 511 -19.61 24.22 -16.14
N PRO A 512 -19.06 24.25 -17.38
CA PRO A 512 -17.97 23.39 -17.76
C PRO A 512 -16.75 23.70 -16.90
N VAL A 513 -16.13 22.65 -16.32
CA VAL A 513 -14.97 22.79 -15.44
C VAL A 513 -13.76 23.28 -16.25
N VAL A 514 -13.21 24.44 -15.86
CA VAL A 514 -11.99 25.00 -16.45
C VAL A 514 -10.83 24.77 -15.49
N ARG A 515 -9.83 23.96 -15.92
CA ARG A 515 -8.63 23.69 -15.16
C ARG A 515 -7.44 24.50 -15.64
N PRO A 516 -6.50 24.86 -14.74
CA PRO A 516 -5.20 25.37 -15.17
C PRO A 516 -4.49 24.39 -16.10
N ILE A 517 -4.09 24.79 -17.29
CA ILE A 517 -3.36 23.96 -18.25
C ILE A 517 -1.88 24.27 -18.14
N ILE A 518 -1.11 23.31 -17.62
CA ILE A 518 0.33 23.47 -17.32
C ILE A 518 1.14 22.53 -18.19
N PRO A 519 2.07 23.05 -19.02
CA PRO A 519 2.99 22.19 -19.76
C PRO A 519 3.94 21.44 -18.84
N LEU A 520 4.13 20.13 -19.04
CA LEU A 520 5.11 19.32 -18.29
C LEU A 520 6.51 19.92 -18.37
N LYS A 521 6.86 20.51 -19.50
CA LYS A 521 8.14 21.20 -19.71
C LYS A 521 8.40 22.31 -18.68
N GLU A 522 7.35 23.05 -18.27
CA GLU A 522 7.49 24.12 -17.27
C GLU A 522 7.80 23.55 -15.88
N ALA A 523 7.18 22.42 -15.52
CA ALA A 523 7.49 21.73 -14.28
C ALA A 523 8.95 21.20 -14.27
N ILE A 524 9.41 20.67 -15.40
CA ILE A 524 10.81 20.24 -15.58
C ILE A 524 11.76 21.43 -15.53
N SER A 525 11.42 22.53 -16.18
CA SER A 525 12.22 23.76 -16.18
C SER A 525 12.35 24.35 -14.78
N GLN A 526 11.28 24.34 -14.00
CA GLN A 526 11.29 24.78 -12.60
C GLN A 526 12.19 23.88 -11.73
N TRP A 527 12.12 22.55 -11.95
CA TRP A 527 12.98 21.60 -11.22
C TRP A 527 14.46 21.80 -11.54
N ALA A 528 14.80 22.13 -12.79
CA ALA A 528 16.18 22.35 -13.24
C ALA A 528 16.69 23.77 -12.95
N ALA A 529 15.81 24.70 -12.58
CA ALA A 529 16.18 26.08 -12.27
C ALA A 529 17.09 26.14 -11.04
N PRO A 530 18.07 27.06 -11.02
CA PRO A 530 18.86 27.28 -9.83
C PRO A 530 17.99 27.74 -8.64
N GLU A 531 18.08 27.02 -7.54
CA GLU A 531 17.46 27.39 -6.26
C GLU A 531 18.46 28.23 -5.45
N GLU A 532 18.10 29.45 -5.07
CA GLU A 532 18.91 30.28 -4.18
C GLU A 532 18.51 29.99 -2.73
N ILE A 533 19.49 29.54 -1.94
CA ILE A 533 19.34 29.28 -0.52
C ILE A 533 20.17 30.32 0.24
N ASN A 534 19.48 31.19 0.94
CA ASN A 534 20.10 32.16 1.83
C ASN A 534 20.41 31.47 3.18
N ASP A 535 21.36 32.02 3.91
CA ASP A 535 21.75 31.55 5.25
C ASP A 535 22.30 30.12 5.30
N TYR A 536 22.89 29.63 4.19
CA TYR A 536 23.61 28.36 4.18
C TYR A 536 24.86 28.44 5.04
N LYS A 537 24.93 27.68 6.13
CA LYS A 537 26.10 27.62 7.01
C LYS A 537 27.22 26.82 6.35
N LEU A 538 28.32 27.49 6.05
CA LEU A 538 29.55 26.82 5.66
C LEU A 538 30.32 26.44 6.94
N PRO A 539 30.54 25.16 7.24
CA PRO A 539 31.28 24.75 8.42
C PRO A 539 32.69 25.35 8.49
N GLN A 540 33.29 25.54 7.32
CA GLN A 540 34.68 26.04 7.17
C GLN A 540 34.87 27.50 7.60
N TYR A 541 33.84 28.31 7.46
CA TYR A 541 34.00 29.78 7.66
C TYR A 541 33.22 30.34 8.83
N GLY A 542 32.42 29.53 9.53
CA GLY A 542 31.60 29.95 10.68
C GLY A 542 30.56 31.04 10.38
N ARG A 543 30.33 31.33 9.07
CA ARG A 543 29.39 32.33 8.59
C ARG A 543 28.35 31.75 7.66
N THR A 544 27.23 32.41 7.54
CA THR A 544 26.19 32.10 6.54
C THR A 544 26.53 32.75 5.21
N THR A 545 26.19 32.10 4.11
CA THR A 545 26.35 32.61 2.75
C THR A 545 25.17 32.19 1.89
N THR A 546 24.94 32.89 0.80
CA THR A 546 23.97 32.52 -0.22
C THR A 546 24.59 31.51 -1.16
N ILE A 547 23.90 30.39 -1.40
CA ILE A 547 24.31 29.38 -2.38
C ILE A 547 23.29 29.26 -3.51
N ARG A 548 23.76 28.74 -4.65
CA ARG A 548 22.89 28.31 -5.76
C ARG A 548 22.97 26.80 -5.92
N LYS A 549 21.84 26.14 -5.69
CA LYS A 549 21.71 24.70 -5.88
C LYS A 549 21.06 24.39 -7.22
N THR A 550 21.66 23.50 -8.01
CA THR A 550 21.10 22.98 -9.26
C THR A 550 21.17 21.48 -9.29
N GLN A 551 20.20 20.85 -9.97
CA GLN A 551 20.15 19.40 -10.12
C GLN A 551 20.17 19.01 -11.59
N LYS A 552 20.91 17.95 -11.93
CA LYS A 552 21.00 17.39 -13.28
C LYS A 552 21.11 15.87 -13.22
N PHE A 553 20.80 15.20 -14.34
CA PHE A 553 20.95 13.76 -14.45
C PHE A 553 22.39 13.38 -14.77
N LEU A 554 23.01 12.52 -13.97
CA LEU A 554 24.26 11.83 -14.31
C LEU A 554 24.01 10.67 -15.25
N THR A 555 22.94 9.90 -14.99
CA THR A 555 22.53 8.76 -15.80
C THR A 555 21.06 8.84 -16.13
N PHE A 556 20.65 8.30 -17.28
CA PHE A 556 19.26 8.18 -17.70
C PHE A 556 18.82 6.72 -17.67
N PRO A 557 17.78 6.34 -16.87
CA PRO A 557 17.30 4.98 -16.75
C PRO A 557 16.61 4.47 -18.01
N ASP A 558 16.41 3.16 -18.16
CA ASP A 558 15.65 2.59 -19.27
C ASP A 558 14.17 2.97 -19.22
N TYR A 559 13.62 3.06 -18.00
CA TYR A 559 12.25 3.49 -17.73
C TYR A 559 12.27 4.60 -16.68
N LEU A 560 11.66 5.72 -17.01
CA LEU A 560 11.59 6.89 -16.12
C LEU A 560 10.17 7.07 -15.61
N PHE A 561 9.97 6.86 -14.31
CA PHE A 561 8.75 7.27 -13.63
C PHE A 561 8.78 8.76 -13.30
N ILE A 562 7.75 9.49 -13.71
CA ILE A 562 7.53 10.89 -13.35
C ILE A 562 6.31 10.97 -12.45
N GLN A 563 6.50 11.45 -11.21
CA GLN A 563 5.44 11.73 -10.26
C GLN A 563 5.16 13.23 -10.23
N LEU A 564 3.91 13.61 -10.41
CA LEU A 564 3.45 14.98 -10.19
C LEU A 564 3.01 15.14 -8.73
N LYS A 565 3.59 16.10 -8.01
CA LYS A 565 3.17 16.43 -6.65
C LYS A 565 1.85 17.21 -6.69
N LYS A 566 0.75 16.49 -6.99
CA LYS A 566 -0.62 17.04 -7.06
C LYS A 566 -1.27 17.22 -5.69
N TYR A 567 -0.63 16.79 -4.62
CA TYR A 567 -1.14 16.93 -3.27
C TYR A 567 -0.38 17.99 -2.50
N THR A 568 -1.10 18.85 -1.80
CA THR A 568 -0.58 19.94 -0.96
C THR A 568 -1.45 20.05 0.28
N PHE A 569 -1.05 20.92 1.19
CA PHE A 569 -1.82 21.22 2.40
C PHE A 569 -2.43 22.61 2.30
N ASN A 570 -3.67 22.74 2.74
CA ASN A 570 -4.28 24.03 3.02
C ASN A 570 -3.59 24.71 4.23
N PRO A 571 -3.82 26.02 4.47
CA PRO A 571 -3.29 26.70 5.65
C PRO A 571 -3.71 26.08 7.00
N ASP A 572 -4.79 25.32 7.03
CA ASP A 572 -5.31 24.57 8.18
C ASP A 572 -4.74 23.14 8.29
N TRP A 573 -3.68 22.83 7.50
CA TRP A 573 -3.04 21.53 7.40
C TRP A 573 -3.93 20.39 6.86
N THR A 574 -5.09 20.72 6.32
CA THR A 574 -5.88 19.70 5.61
C THR A 574 -5.25 19.40 4.24
N PRO A 575 -5.08 18.13 3.87
CA PRO A 575 -4.54 17.77 2.56
C PRO A 575 -5.54 18.14 1.45
N ARG A 576 -5.01 18.67 0.35
CA ARG A 576 -5.77 19.10 -0.82
C ARG A 576 -5.13 18.59 -2.10
N LYS A 577 -5.94 18.08 -3.02
CA LYS A 577 -5.49 17.79 -4.39
C LYS A 577 -5.53 19.09 -5.22
N ILE A 578 -4.47 19.30 -5.98
CA ILE A 578 -4.37 20.38 -6.96
C ILE A 578 -5.07 19.90 -8.23
N ASP A 579 -6.23 20.48 -8.57
CA ASP A 579 -6.99 20.14 -9.77
C ASP A 579 -6.43 20.91 -10.98
N VAL A 580 -5.59 20.24 -11.76
CA VAL A 580 -4.89 20.79 -12.92
C VAL A 580 -4.86 19.79 -14.07
N SER A 581 -4.83 20.32 -15.30
CA SER A 581 -4.58 19.58 -16.52
C SER A 581 -3.10 19.78 -16.92
N MET A 582 -2.36 18.67 -17.04
CA MET A 582 -0.94 18.71 -17.44
C MET A 582 -0.82 18.41 -18.93
N GLU A 583 -0.27 19.34 -19.70
CA GLU A 583 0.07 19.09 -21.10
C GLU A 583 1.33 18.20 -21.19
N VAL A 584 1.11 16.90 -21.39
CA VAL A 584 2.11 15.85 -21.33
C VAL A 584 2.44 15.38 -22.75
N PRO A 585 3.71 15.52 -23.21
CA PRO A 585 4.11 15.09 -24.54
C PRO A 585 4.26 13.56 -24.62
N ASP A 586 3.98 12.99 -25.80
CA ASP A 586 4.25 11.56 -26.05
C ASP A 586 5.75 11.28 -26.16
N GLU A 587 6.54 12.25 -26.63
CA GLU A 587 8.00 12.19 -26.71
C GLU A 587 8.61 13.26 -25.80
N LEU A 588 9.58 12.86 -25.00
CA LEU A 588 10.25 13.71 -24.03
C LEU A 588 11.76 13.64 -24.20
N ASP A 589 12.39 14.81 -24.43
CA ASP A 589 13.84 14.94 -24.54
C ASP A 589 14.41 15.66 -23.31
N LEU A 590 15.20 14.93 -22.51
CA LEU A 590 15.86 15.39 -21.29
C LEU A 590 17.39 15.54 -21.48
N ASN A 591 17.94 15.43 -22.70
CA ASN A 591 19.38 15.51 -22.92
C ASN A 591 20.00 16.83 -22.44
N SER A 592 19.27 17.93 -22.48
CA SER A 592 19.70 19.22 -21.94
C SER A 592 19.90 19.23 -20.42
N LEU A 593 19.33 18.28 -19.73
CA LEU A 593 19.45 18.11 -18.28
C LEU A 593 20.58 17.16 -17.88
N ARG A 594 21.34 16.65 -18.82
CA ARG A 594 22.52 15.83 -18.51
C ARG A 594 23.58 16.66 -17.80
N ALA A 595 24.12 16.12 -16.73
CA ALA A 595 25.23 16.71 -15.99
C ALA A 595 26.47 16.80 -16.86
N THR A 596 27.16 17.92 -16.74
CA THR A 596 28.37 18.25 -17.53
C THR A 596 29.63 18.28 -16.66
N GLY A 597 29.46 18.00 -15.33
CA GLY A 597 30.58 18.04 -14.38
C GLY A 597 31.13 19.46 -14.15
N LEU A 598 32.37 19.54 -13.67
CA LEU A 598 33.06 20.76 -13.30
C LEU A 598 33.17 21.70 -14.50
N GLN A 599 32.75 22.96 -14.33
CA GLN A 599 32.77 23.97 -15.38
C GLN A 599 34.12 24.73 -15.42
N PRO A 600 34.55 25.26 -16.56
CA PRO A 600 35.76 26.04 -16.63
C PRO A 600 35.75 27.24 -15.69
N GLY A 601 36.79 27.35 -14.85
CA GLY A 601 36.97 28.44 -13.89
C GLY A 601 36.35 28.22 -12.53
N GLU A 602 35.64 27.10 -12.30
CA GLU A 602 35.14 26.72 -11.00
C GLU A 602 36.20 26.04 -10.14
N ILE A 603 36.16 26.29 -8.83
CA ILE A 603 37.08 25.69 -7.85
C ILE A 603 36.30 24.62 -7.10
N LEU A 604 36.68 23.34 -7.30
CA LEU A 604 36.06 22.21 -6.62
C LEU A 604 36.44 22.21 -5.13
N ILE A 605 35.44 22.19 -4.25
CA ILE A 605 35.63 21.90 -2.83
C ILE A 605 35.66 20.37 -2.67
N THR A 606 36.80 19.84 -2.24
CA THR A 606 36.94 18.42 -1.90
C THR A 606 36.69 18.19 -0.42
N ASP A 607 36.31 16.98 -0.04
CA ASP A 607 36.12 16.63 1.38
C ASP A 607 37.41 16.71 2.21
N ASP A 608 38.57 16.73 1.54
CA ASP A 608 39.89 16.95 2.16
C ASP A 608 40.15 18.41 2.57
N ASP A 609 39.37 19.36 2.02
CA ASP A 609 39.44 20.79 2.35
C ASP A 609 38.61 21.13 3.61
N GLU A 610 37.92 20.19 4.23
CA GLU A 610 37.29 20.40 5.54
C GLU A 610 38.40 20.55 6.61
N PRO A 611 38.49 21.68 7.31
CA PRO A 611 39.44 21.82 8.39
C PRO A 611 39.17 20.71 9.42
N THR A 612 40.18 20.01 9.84
CA THR A 612 40.19 19.01 10.91
C THR A 612 39.84 19.65 12.25
N GLY A 613 38.64 20.18 12.35
CA GLY A 613 38.17 20.89 13.52
C GLY A 613 36.65 20.66 13.67
N GLN A 614 36.32 19.70 14.52
CA GLN A 614 34.98 19.48 15.10
C GLN A 614 33.85 19.32 14.07
N SER A 615 33.61 18.10 13.64
CA SER A 615 32.31 17.74 13.08
C SER A 615 31.22 17.94 14.14
N SER A 616 30.56 19.11 14.16
CA SER A 616 29.34 19.30 14.89
C SER A 616 28.29 18.38 14.25
N VAL A 617 27.98 17.27 14.90
CA VAL A 617 26.82 16.46 14.56
C VAL A 617 25.63 17.40 14.69
N SER A 618 24.91 17.67 13.59
CA SER A 618 23.73 18.54 13.63
C SER A 618 22.65 17.84 14.42
N VAL A 619 22.35 18.39 15.59
CA VAL A 619 21.25 17.91 16.44
C VAL A 619 19.98 18.66 16.02
N ASN A 620 18.84 17.96 16.03
CA ASN A 620 17.56 18.57 15.76
C ASN A 620 17.26 19.63 16.85
N GLU A 621 17.37 20.92 16.46
CA GLU A 621 17.24 22.04 17.40
C GLU A 621 15.88 22.10 18.10
N VAL A 622 14.81 21.62 17.44
CA VAL A 622 13.47 21.61 18.03
C VAL A 622 13.38 20.58 19.15
N LEU A 623 13.92 19.37 18.92
CA LEU A 623 13.94 18.31 19.93
C LEU A 623 14.92 18.65 21.07
N LEU A 624 16.04 19.28 20.72
CA LEU A 624 17.00 19.77 21.72
C LEU A 624 16.37 20.79 22.65
N GLN A 625 15.64 21.79 22.10
CA GLN A 625 14.97 22.80 22.88
C GLN A 625 13.92 22.21 23.83
N GLN A 626 13.14 21.22 23.34
CA GLN A 626 12.16 20.52 24.18
C GLN A 626 12.78 19.81 25.39
N LEU A 627 13.92 19.14 25.20
CA LEU A 627 14.64 18.49 26.32
C LEU A 627 15.26 19.50 27.29
N VAL A 628 15.79 20.61 26.76
CA VAL A 628 16.35 21.70 27.60
C VAL A 628 15.24 22.39 28.40
N ASP A 629 14.06 22.61 27.82
CA ASP A 629 12.90 23.20 28.50
C ASP A 629 12.37 22.28 29.63
N MET A 630 12.64 20.98 29.57
CA MET A 630 12.37 20.03 30.65
C MET A 630 13.40 20.08 31.80
N GLY A 631 14.44 20.90 31.64
CA GLY A 631 15.43 21.17 32.71
C GLY A 631 16.71 20.34 32.61
N PHE A 632 16.95 19.62 31.53
CA PHE A 632 18.19 18.88 31.32
C PHE A 632 19.32 19.73 30.74
N SER A 633 20.57 19.35 30.96
CA SER A 633 21.71 20.08 30.43
C SER A 633 21.78 20.05 28.90
N MET A 634 22.18 21.16 28.30
CA MET A 634 22.26 21.27 26.83
C MET A 634 23.21 20.24 26.21
N GLU A 635 24.34 19.97 26.80
CA GLU A 635 25.32 19.03 26.27
C GLU A 635 24.90 17.59 26.49
N GLY A 636 24.26 17.27 27.63
CA GLY A 636 23.63 15.98 27.87
C GLY A 636 22.49 15.69 26.88
N CYS A 637 21.63 16.67 26.58
CA CYS A 637 20.57 16.58 25.60
C CYS A 637 21.11 16.35 24.17
N LYS A 638 22.18 17.05 23.79
CA LYS A 638 22.84 16.81 22.50
C LYS A 638 23.37 15.38 22.37
N ARG A 639 24.04 14.88 23.42
CA ARG A 639 24.52 13.50 23.46
C ARG A 639 23.39 12.48 23.34
N ALA A 640 22.29 12.70 24.07
CA ALA A 640 21.13 11.86 24.03
C ALA A 640 20.55 11.79 22.61
N LEU A 641 20.30 12.93 21.97
CA LEU A 641 19.77 12.97 20.62
C LEU A 641 20.70 12.30 19.61
N ILE A 642 22.01 12.49 19.72
CA ILE A 642 22.99 11.83 18.84
C ILE A 642 22.96 10.32 18.99
N ASN A 643 22.90 9.82 20.22
CA ASN A 643 22.89 8.38 20.48
C ASN A 643 21.57 7.68 20.19
N THR A 644 20.45 8.42 20.18
CA THR A 644 19.10 7.89 19.89
C THR A 644 18.63 8.18 18.47
N GLY A 645 19.53 8.61 17.56
CA GLY A 645 19.23 8.79 16.15
C GLY A 645 18.55 10.10 15.78
N ASN A 646 18.45 11.08 16.74
CA ASN A 646 18.05 12.48 16.49
C ASN A 646 16.59 12.70 16.00
N ASN A 647 15.68 11.76 16.27
CA ASN A 647 14.29 11.78 15.74
C ASN A 647 13.21 11.61 16.82
N ASP A 648 13.54 11.22 18.05
CA ASP A 648 12.55 10.88 19.07
C ASP A 648 12.93 11.49 20.42
N VAL A 649 12.04 12.34 20.97
CA VAL A 649 12.21 13.01 22.27
C VAL A 649 12.12 12.01 23.42
N GLU A 650 11.22 11.02 23.34
CA GLU A 650 10.99 10.07 24.41
C GLU A 650 12.18 9.12 24.55
N ALA A 651 12.72 8.64 23.44
CA ALA A 651 13.95 7.85 23.42
C ALA A 651 15.15 8.66 23.96
N ALA A 652 15.28 9.92 23.57
CA ALA A 652 16.35 10.79 24.06
C ALA A 652 16.21 11.10 25.57
N MET A 653 15.00 11.31 26.05
CA MET A 653 14.72 11.51 27.47
C MET A 653 15.07 10.28 28.31
N ASN A 654 14.69 9.08 27.85
CA ASN A 654 15.05 7.83 28.52
C ASN A 654 16.57 7.67 28.59
N TRP A 655 17.25 7.95 27.49
CA TRP A 655 18.72 7.93 27.45
C TRP A 655 19.33 8.93 28.46
N VAL A 656 18.80 10.15 28.58
CA VAL A 656 19.26 11.13 29.58
C VAL A 656 19.10 10.61 30.99
N PHE A 657 17.96 10.00 31.34
CA PHE A 657 17.76 9.43 32.67
C PHE A 657 18.74 8.31 33.01
N GLU A 658 19.11 7.49 32.03
CA GLU A 658 20.07 6.41 32.24
C GLU A 658 21.53 6.89 32.39
N HIS A 659 21.88 8.01 31.73
CA HIS A 659 23.27 8.49 31.61
C HIS A 659 23.59 9.79 32.35
N GLN A 660 22.61 10.42 33.03
CA GLN A 660 22.81 11.69 33.74
C GLN A 660 23.86 11.65 34.88
N SER A 661 24.20 10.44 35.34
CA SER A 661 25.24 10.22 36.37
C SER A 661 26.60 9.96 35.78
N ASP A 662 26.75 9.91 34.45
CA ASP A 662 28.03 9.64 33.80
C ASP A 662 28.99 10.83 33.97
N PRO A 663 30.28 10.61 34.26
CA PRO A 663 31.24 11.67 34.53
C PRO A 663 31.45 12.68 33.42
N ASP A 664 31.12 12.27 32.18
CA ASP A 664 31.29 13.08 30.97
C ASP A 664 29.96 13.60 30.39
N PHE A 665 28.82 13.40 31.05
CA PHE A 665 27.49 13.76 30.60
C PHE A 665 27.38 15.23 30.15
N ASP A 666 27.94 16.16 30.94
CA ASP A 666 27.88 17.61 30.68
C ASP A 666 29.09 18.13 29.88
N THR A 667 30.01 17.27 29.45
CA THR A 667 31.17 17.72 28.65
C THR A 667 30.75 17.87 27.18
N PRO A 668 31.34 18.86 26.45
CA PRO A 668 31.06 19.02 25.01
C PRO A 668 31.34 17.74 24.24
N TYR A 669 30.34 17.30 23.42
CA TYR A 669 30.47 16.09 22.62
C TYR A 669 31.58 16.30 21.57
N GLN A 670 32.59 15.45 21.59
CA GLN A 670 33.61 15.38 20.57
C GLN A 670 33.38 14.10 19.75
N ALA A 671 32.96 14.28 18.50
CA ALA A 671 32.83 13.17 17.60
C ALA A 671 34.20 12.52 17.33
N PRO A 672 34.35 11.19 17.40
CA PRO A 672 35.62 10.55 17.14
C PRO A 672 36.08 10.83 15.72
N SER A 673 37.31 11.33 15.53
CA SER A 673 37.89 11.64 14.22
C SER A 673 38.00 10.37 13.39
N LYS A 674 37.70 10.44 12.09
CA LYS A 674 37.76 9.28 11.14
C LYS A 674 39.11 8.54 11.12
N LYS A 675 40.21 9.19 11.55
CA LYS A 675 41.53 8.55 11.67
C LYS A 675 41.71 7.68 12.91
N ALA A 676 40.95 7.96 14.00
CA ALA A 676 40.96 7.13 15.20
C ALA A 676 40.09 5.86 15.08
N ARG A 677 39.18 5.81 14.06
CA ARG A 677 38.27 4.68 13.87
C ARG A 677 38.91 3.49 13.15
N VAL A 678 40.11 3.63 12.59
CA VAL A 678 40.85 2.53 11.93
C VAL A 678 41.84 1.83 12.87
N GLU A 679 42.18 2.45 14.00
CA GLU A 679 43.15 1.87 14.92
C GLU A 679 42.56 1.34 16.26
N GLN A 680 41.26 1.48 16.51
CA GLN A 680 40.64 0.98 17.77
C GLN A 680 39.44 0.08 17.56
N ILE A 681 39.44 -0.86 16.60
CA ILE A 681 38.71 -2.10 16.74
C ILE A 681 39.75 -3.25 16.86
N GLN A 682 40.59 -3.13 17.80
CA GLN A 682 41.09 -4.30 18.52
C GLN A 682 40.11 -4.50 19.69
N THR A 683 39.12 -5.36 19.48
CA THR A 683 38.45 -6.01 20.61
C THR A 683 39.55 -6.54 21.50
N PRO A 684 39.57 -6.27 22.82
CA PRO A 684 40.52 -6.91 23.71
C PRO A 684 40.41 -8.40 23.46
N PRO A 685 41.53 -9.12 23.38
CA PRO A 685 41.49 -10.56 23.14
C PRO A 685 40.59 -11.17 24.22
N VAL A 686 39.58 -11.93 23.74
CA VAL A 686 38.62 -12.56 24.66
C VAL A 686 39.43 -13.50 25.53
N ASP A 687 39.33 -13.34 26.83
CA ASP A 687 40.09 -14.13 27.79
C ASP A 687 39.66 -15.60 27.74
N GLU A 688 40.60 -16.49 27.59
CA GLU A 688 40.36 -17.92 27.45
C GLU A 688 39.71 -18.52 28.71
N GLU A 689 40.02 -17.97 29.90
CA GLU A 689 39.42 -18.38 31.17
C GLU A 689 37.92 -17.99 31.22
N SER A 690 37.58 -16.80 30.75
CA SER A 690 36.18 -16.31 30.63
C SER A 690 35.37 -17.14 29.62
N ILE A 691 35.98 -17.56 28.51
CA ILE A 691 35.36 -18.49 27.55
C ILE A 691 35.06 -19.83 28.24
N GLY A 692 36.01 -20.36 29.01
CA GLY A 692 35.82 -21.61 29.75
C GLY A 692 34.67 -21.56 30.75
N ILE A 693 34.46 -20.42 31.42
CA ILE A 693 33.39 -20.24 32.38
C ILE A 693 32.03 -20.23 31.67
N VAL A 694 31.88 -19.48 30.59
CA VAL A 694 30.62 -19.42 29.81
C VAL A 694 30.30 -20.78 29.18
N MET A 695 31.31 -21.49 28.66
CA MET A 695 31.17 -22.87 28.14
C MET A 695 30.73 -23.86 29.22
N SER A 696 31.16 -23.70 30.46
CA SER A 696 30.77 -24.59 31.57
C SER A 696 29.28 -24.53 31.89
N MET A 697 28.58 -23.47 31.42
CA MET A 697 27.12 -23.32 31.50
C MET A 697 26.36 -23.93 30.33
N GLY A 698 27.05 -24.63 29.44
CA GLY A 698 26.42 -25.42 28.35
C GLY A 698 26.36 -24.72 26.98
N PHE A 699 27.02 -23.60 26.82
CA PHE A 699 27.06 -22.88 25.51
C PHE A 699 28.27 -23.34 24.67
N SER A 700 28.13 -23.29 23.33
CA SER A 700 29.24 -23.58 22.44
C SER A 700 30.35 -22.53 22.55
N ARG A 701 31.61 -22.90 22.22
CA ARG A 701 32.75 -21.98 22.23
C ARG A 701 32.52 -20.74 21.36
N ALA A 702 31.89 -20.92 20.18
CA ALA A 702 31.57 -19.80 19.27
C ALA A 702 30.53 -18.84 19.89
N HIS A 703 29.53 -19.37 20.57
CA HIS A 703 28.51 -18.58 21.26
C HIS A 703 29.09 -17.85 22.47
N ALA A 704 29.91 -18.52 23.27
CA ALA A 704 30.62 -17.93 24.40
C ALA A 704 31.56 -16.79 23.98
N MET A 705 32.39 -17.01 22.94
CA MET A 705 33.27 -15.96 22.41
C MET A 705 32.53 -14.75 21.93
N ARG A 706 31.35 -14.93 21.29
CA ARG A 706 30.52 -13.86 20.82
C ARG A 706 29.90 -13.08 21.98
N ALA A 707 29.34 -13.78 22.95
CA ALA A 707 28.75 -13.16 24.14
C ALA A 707 29.80 -12.31 24.87
N LEU A 708 31.00 -12.81 25.08
CA LEU A 708 32.10 -12.10 25.73
C LEU A 708 32.64 -10.93 24.90
N SER A 709 32.68 -11.04 23.58
CA SER A 709 33.08 -9.93 22.70
C SER A 709 32.07 -8.77 22.71
N LEU A 710 30.77 -9.07 22.82
CA LEU A 710 29.72 -8.06 22.89
C LEU A 710 29.59 -7.41 24.27
N THR A 711 30.06 -8.10 25.33
CA THR A 711 29.96 -7.65 26.71
C THR A 711 31.29 -7.23 27.31
N ASN A 712 32.28 -6.93 26.45
CA ASN A 712 33.62 -6.50 26.86
C ASN A 712 34.26 -7.41 27.93
N ASN A 713 34.20 -8.73 27.73
CA ASN A 713 34.68 -9.77 28.67
C ASN A 713 33.96 -9.81 30.01
N ASN A 714 32.79 -9.23 30.15
CA ASN A 714 31.98 -9.38 31.36
C ASN A 714 31.25 -10.74 31.29
N VAL A 715 31.66 -11.70 32.12
CA VAL A 715 31.17 -13.09 32.13
C VAL A 715 29.68 -13.15 32.51
N GLU A 716 29.22 -12.36 33.48
CA GLU A 716 27.85 -12.37 33.96
C GLU A 716 26.86 -11.82 32.88
N ALA A 717 27.20 -10.70 32.26
CA ALA A 717 26.47 -10.14 31.15
C ALA A 717 26.51 -11.05 29.88
N ALA A 718 27.65 -11.77 29.68
CA ALA A 718 27.80 -12.70 28.58
C ALA A 718 26.90 -13.93 28.72
N VAL A 719 26.77 -14.44 29.93
CA VAL A 719 25.87 -15.57 30.26
C VAL A 719 24.40 -15.13 30.06
N ASP A 720 24.05 -13.96 30.57
CA ASP A 720 22.68 -13.43 30.42
C ASP A 720 22.33 -13.18 28.95
N TRP A 721 23.24 -12.63 28.17
CA TRP A 721 23.10 -12.50 26.72
C TRP A 721 22.93 -13.86 26.02
N ALA A 722 23.75 -14.86 26.38
CA ALA A 722 23.72 -16.18 25.79
C ALA A 722 22.45 -16.97 26.12
N LEU A 723 21.85 -16.76 27.28
CA LEU A 723 20.58 -17.37 27.67
C LEU A 723 19.39 -16.79 26.88
N ASN A 724 19.44 -15.50 26.50
CA ASN A 724 18.37 -14.79 25.80
C ASN A 724 18.52 -14.84 24.28
N THR A 725 19.63 -15.38 23.74
CA THR A 725 19.90 -15.42 22.30
C THR A 725 20.01 -16.86 21.81
N PRO A 726 19.12 -17.36 20.92
CA PRO A 726 19.20 -18.74 20.40
C PRO A 726 20.49 -19.01 19.61
N GLU A 727 21.01 -20.23 19.73
CA GLU A 727 22.22 -20.71 19.07
C GLU A 727 21.94 -21.16 17.62
N ASP A 728 21.52 -20.20 16.73
CA ASP A 728 21.22 -20.50 15.33
C ASP A 728 22.44 -20.32 14.43
N SER A 729 22.81 -21.39 13.75
CA SER A 729 24.00 -21.48 12.87
C SER A 729 23.97 -20.58 11.63
N SER A 730 22.79 -20.05 11.24
CA SER A 730 22.64 -19.21 10.05
C SER A 730 23.04 -17.74 10.29
N THR A 731 22.88 -17.24 11.51
CA THR A 731 23.26 -15.87 11.90
C THR A 731 24.75 -15.73 12.22
N LEU A 732 25.41 -16.82 12.59
CA LEU A 732 26.85 -16.84 12.88
C LEU A 732 27.71 -16.66 11.62
N ASN A 733 27.35 -17.31 10.52
CA ASN A 733 28.10 -17.21 9.26
C ASN A 733 27.92 -15.85 8.56
N ALA A 734 26.73 -15.25 8.64
CA ALA A 734 26.46 -13.95 8.03
C ALA A 734 27.23 -12.79 8.70
N LEU A 735 27.55 -12.89 9.99
CA LEU A 735 28.30 -11.83 10.71
C LEU A 735 29.80 -12.00 10.63
N VAL A 736 30.31 -13.23 10.52
CA VAL A 736 31.73 -13.48 10.25
C VAL A 736 32.07 -13.03 8.82
N GLU A 737 31.18 -13.24 7.85
CA GLU A 737 31.30 -12.69 6.51
C GLU A 737 31.18 -11.16 6.48
N SER A 738 30.31 -10.55 7.27
CA SER A 738 30.20 -9.08 7.32
C SER A 738 31.39 -8.40 7.98
N LEU A 739 32.04 -9.06 8.95
CA LEU A 739 33.25 -8.55 9.64
C LEU A 739 34.53 -8.79 8.83
N SER A 740 34.55 -9.82 7.98
CA SER A 740 35.67 -10.06 7.06
C SER A 740 35.58 -9.23 5.77
N GLN A 741 34.39 -8.74 5.40
CA GLN A 741 34.18 -7.87 4.25
C GLN A 741 34.31 -6.38 4.59
N SER A 742 34.35 -5.98 5.86
CA SER A 742 34.56 -4.57 6.24
C SER A 742 36.01 -4.07 6.07
N SER A 743 36.96 -4.92 5.68
CA SER A 743 38.34 -4.52 5.37
C SER A 743 38.62 -4.24 3.88
N SER A 744 37.62 -4.32 3.02
CA SER A 744 37.75 -3.95 1.61
C SER A 744 36.43 -3.45 1.03
N ILE A 745 35.89 -2.36 1.58
CA ILE A 745 34.88 -1.58 0.87
C ILE A 745 35.64 -0.67 -0.13
N GLN A 746 36.11 -1.27 -1.21
CA GLN A 746 35.99 -0.62 -2.49
C GLN A 746 34.48 -0.50 -2.73
N GLN A 747 33.97 0.73 -2.74
CA GLN A 747 32.66 1.03 -3.30
C GLN A 747 32.66 0.42 -4.70
N THR A 748 32.03 -0.75 -4.86
CA THR A 748 31.66 -1.23 -6.20
C THR A 748 30.71 -0.16 -6.71
N LYS A 749 31.19 0.67 -7.65
CA LYS A 749 30.34 1.60 -8.39
C LYS A 749 29.18 0.79 -8.93
N GLN A 750 28.00 1.06 -8.43
CA GLN A 750 26.78 0.46 -8.91
C GLN A 750 26.70 0.84 -10.38
N ASN A 751 26.69 -0.12 -11.28
CA ASN A 751 26.71 0.13 -12.72
C ASN A 751 25.29 0.49 -13.14
N TYR A 752 24.92 1.77 -13.09
CA TYR A 752 23.62 2.26 -13.54
C TYR A 752 23.48 2.07 -15.05
N ARG A 753 22.29 1.73 -15.49
CA ARG A 753 21.95 1.73 -16.90
C ARG A 753 21.93 3.19 -17.38
N ASP A 754 22.57 3.49 -18.49
CA ASP A 754 22.62 4.84 -19.05
C ASP A 754 22.47 4.84 -20.57
N GLY A 755 22.06 5.96 -21.13
CA GLY A 755 21.90 6.16 -22.57
C GLY A 755 21.37 7.56 -22.89
N PRO A 756 20.85 7.78 -24.13
CA PRO A 756 20.28 9.07 -24.51
C PRO A 756 19.04 9.41 -23.65
N GLY A 757 18.89 10.69 -23.30
CA GLY A 757 17.76 11.20 -22.53
C GLY A 757 16.48 11.40 -23.36
N LYS A 758 16.23 10.56 -24.37
CA LYS A 758 15.04 10.59 -25.20
C LYS A 758 14.08 9.48 -24.79
N TYR A 759 12.84 9.84 -24.54
CA TYR A 759 11.83 8.97 -23.97
C TYR A 759 10.51 9.06 -24.71
N ARG A 760 9.75 7.94 -24.70
CA ARG A 760 8.37 7.87 -25.19
C ARG A 760 7.43 7.43 -24.09
N LEU A 761 6.29 8.10 -23.96
CA LEU A 761 5.24 7.75 -22.99
C LEU A 761 4.68 6.36 -23.30
N MET A 762 4.69 5.46 -22.30
CA MET A 762 4.15 4.11 -22.45
C MET A 762 3.01 3.76 -21.49
N ALA A 763 2.92 4.42 -20.35
CA ALA A 763 1.84 4.21 -19.40
C ALA A 763 1.64 5.42 -18.49
N PHE A 764 0.45 5.52 -17.91
CA PHE A 764 0.19 6.47 -16.85
C PHE A 764 -0.86 5.92 -15.88
N ILE A 765 -0.80 6.37 -14.63
CA ILE A 765 -1.74 6.03 -13.56
C ILE A 765 -2.42 7.30 -13.11
N SER A 766 -3.75 7.30 -13.14
CA SER A 766 -4.60 8.39 -12.71
C SER A 766 -5.23 8.08 -11.36
N HIS A 767 -5.45 9.10 -10.54
CA HIS A 767 -6.15 9.00 -9.26
C HIS A 767 -7.44 9.80 -9.30
N ILE A 768 -8.55 9.15 -9.01
CA ILE A 768 -9.89 9.74 -8.88
C ILE A 768 -10.14 9.98 -7.39
N GLY A 769 -10.32 11.22 -6.99
CA GLY A 769 -10.58 11.59 -5.59
C GLY A 769 -9.89 12.90 -5.20
N ASN A 770 -10.37 13.51 -4.12
CA ASN A 770 -9.86 14.81 -3.63
C ASN A 770 -8.73 14.65 -2.60
N HIS A 771 -8.56 13.44 -2.06
CA HIS A 771 -7.61 13.14 -1.00
C HIS A 771 -6.69 11.99 -1.42
N PRO A 772 -5.38 12.01 -1.07
CA PRO A 772 -4.46 10.93 -1.44
C PRO A 772 -4.81 9.57 -0.82
N SER A 773 -5.40 9.58 0.37
CA SER A 773 -5.81 8.39 1.10
C SER A 773 -7.27 7.99 0.88
N SER A 774 -7.97 8.59 -0.08
CA SER A 774 -9.32 8.17 -0.45
C SER A 774 -9.60 8.44 -1.92
N GLY A 775 -9.96 7.39 -2.68
CA GLY A 775 -10.22 7.53 -4.11
C GLY A 775 -10.07 6.22 -4.86
N HIS A 776 -9.79 6.31 -6.14
CA HIS A 776 -9.63 5.15 -7.01
C HIS A 776 -8.48 5.36 -7.99
N TYR A 777 -7.68 4.33 -8.23
CA TYR A 777 -6.59 4.34 -9.18
C TYR A 777 -6.92 3.55 -10.44
N VAL A 778 -6.59 4.13 -11.59
CA VAL A 778 -6.79 3.54 -12.93
C VAL A 778 -5.49 3.64 -13.70
N ALA A 779 -5.09 2.56 -14.39
CA ALA A 779 -3.90 2.57 -15.24
C ALA A 779 -4.30 2.59 -16.72
N HIS A 780 -3.59 3.40 -17.52
CA HIS A 780 -3.64 3.38 -18.98
C HIS A 780 -2.27 2.97 -19.52
N ILE A 781 -2.23 2.00 -20.41
CA ILE A 781 -1.00 1.38 -20.91
C ILE A 781 -1.06 1.33 -22.43
N LEU A 782 0.01 1.78 -23.08
CA LEU A 782 0.17 1.68 -24.53
C LEU A 782 0.61 0.26 -24.91
N LYS A 783 -0.26 -0.48 -25.58
CA LYS A 783 0.02 -1.84 -26.06
C LYS A 783 -0.30 -1.89 -27.57
N ASP A 784 0.65 -2.37 -28.37
CA ASP A 784 0.49 -2.50 -29.83
C ASP A 784 0.00 -1.21 -30.51
N ASN A 785 0.55 -0.06 -30.09
CA ASN A 785 0.19 1.31 -30.52
C ASN A 785 -1.26 1.73 -30.22
N ARG A 786 -1.93 1.05 -29.30
CA ARG A 786 -3.27 1.41 -28.82
C ARG A 786 -3.26 1.57 -27.30
N TRP A 787 -3.97 2.57 -26.82
CA TRP A 787 -4.16 2.75 -25.37
C TRP A 787 -5.18 1.76 -24.85
N VAL A 788 -4.87 1.15 -23.70
CA VAL A 788 -5.71 0.18 -22.98
C VAL A 788 -5.89 0.69 -21.56
N ILE A 789 -7.16 0.80 -21.14
CA ILE A 789 -7.52 1.12 -19.76
C ILE A 789 -7.58 -0.17 -18.93
N PHE A 790 -6.95 -0.15 -17.77
CA PHE A 790 -7.03 -1.16 -16.73
C PHE A 790 -7.67 -0.54 -15.50
N ASN A 791 -8.95 -0.79 -15.33
CA ASN A 791 -9.75 -0.34 -14.21
C ASN A 791 -10.17 -1.57 -13.41
N ASP A 792 -9.33 -1.98 -12.47
CA ASP A 792 -9.42 -3.23 -11.71
C ASP A 792 -9.67 -4.45 -12.63
N GLU A 793 -10.82 -5.12 -12.56
CA GLU A 793 -11.17 -6.26 -13.40
C GLU A 793 -11.55 -5.88 -14.85
N VAL A 794 -11.84 -4.61 -15.10
CA VAL A 794 -12.25 -4.13 -16.44
C VAL A 794 -11.00 -3.79 -17.25
N VAL A 795 -10.88 -4.42 -18.42
CA VAL A 795 -9.82 -4.14 -19.38
C VAL A 795 -10.46 -3.86 -20.73
N ALA A 796 -10.17 -2.69 -21.30
CA ALA A 796 -10.77 -2.27 -22.56
C ALA A 796 -9.84 -1.35 -23.36
N PHE A 797 -10.10 -1.18 -24.66
CA PHE A 797 -9.43 -0.12 -25.41
C PHE A 797 -9.92 1.24 -24.94
N SER A 798 -8.97 2.13 -24.66
CA SER A 798 -9.21 3.52 -24.34
C SER A 798 -9.37 4.31 -25.63
N GLU A 799 -10.45 5.06 -25.75
CA GLU A 799 -10.75 5.92 -26.91
C GLU A 799 -10.11 7.30 -26.75
N HIS A 800 -10.17 7.84 -25.53
CA HIS A 800 -9.71 9.19 -25.19
C HIS A 800 -8.87 9.17 -23.92
N PRO A 801 -7.64 8.59 -23.95
CA PRO A 801 -6.83 8.43 -22.76
C PRO A 801 -6.54 9.78 -22.09
N PRO A 802 -6.95 9.99 -20.82
CA PRO A 802 -6.87 11.29 -20.12
C PRO A 802 -5.48 11.52 -19.55
N LYS A 803 -4.48 11.64 -20.43
CA LYS A 803 -3.06 11.82 -20.08
C LYS A 803 -2.83 13.03 -19.20
N ASP A 804 -3.62 14.08 -19.39
CA ASP A 804 -3.51 15.37 -18.71
C ASP A 804 -3.95 15.31 -17.23
N LEU A 805 -4.74 14.32 -16.85
CA LEU A 805 -5.23 14.14 -15.47
C LEU A 805 -4.40 13.19 -14.63
N ALA A 806 -3.42 12.52 -15.21
CA ALA A 806 -2.67 11.48 -14.51
C ALA A 806 -1.79 12.01 -13.35
N TYR A 807 -1.48 11.09 -12.45
CA TYR A 807 -0.66 11.29 -11.25
C TYR A 807 0.77 10.79 -11.43
N LEU A 808 0.92 9.61 -12.05
CA LEU A 808 2.19 8.99 -12.38
C LEU A 808 2.28 8.75 -13.88
N TYR A 809 3.43 9.00 -14.48
CA TYR A 809 3.74 8.69 -15.88
C TYR A 809 4.93 7.77 -15.96
N LEU A 810 4.88 6.81 -16.87
CA LEU A 810 6.02 5.95 -17.20
C LEU A 810 6.48 6.23 -18.64
N TYR A 811 7.70 6.66 -18.77
CA TYR A 811 8.36 6.89 -20.03
C TYR A 811 9.42 5.80 -20.27
N LYS A 812 9.41 5.24 -21.47
CA LYS A 812 10.43 4.28 -21.91
C LYS A 812 11.48 5.01 -22.73
N ARG A 813 12.77 4.79 -22.43
CA ARG A 813 13.88 5.35 -23.21
C ARG A 813 13.90 4.78 -24.63
N GLU A 814 14.08 5.67 -25.61
CA GLU A 814 14.30 5.26 -27.00
C GLU A 814 15.72 4.75 -27.14
N THR A 815 15.87 3.52 -27.57
CA THR A 815 17.17 2.96 -27.98
C THR A 815 17.42 3.39 -29.42
N VAL A 816 18.57 4.01 -29.68
CA VAL A 816 19.04 4.37 -31.04
C VAL A 816 19.31 3.11 -31.84
#